data_03cda19743190273469b6685b9427bcd
#
_entry.id   03cda19743190273469b6685b9427bcd
#
_cell.length_a   1.000
_cell.length_b   1.000
_cell.length_c   1.000
_cell.angle_alpha   90.00
_cell.angle_beta   90.00
_cell.angle_gamma   90.00
#
_symmetry.space_group_name_H-M   'P 1'
#
loop_
_entity.id
_entity.type
_entity.pdbx_description
1 polymer ?
#
loop_
_entity_poly.entity_id
_entity_poly.type
_entity_poly.pdbx_seq_one_letter_code
_entity_poly.pdbx_strand_id
1 'polypeptide(L)'
;MRHSMLKRQLNNPHLLQYLTCQWVKRLLGYVVSIDVDFINPEVLTYLRGQPTSISASKLTKKALVALLSIDDRHPKTTKVFLDNCTFICKLLNLPRGADKLIQFALLCQANPWFQSVVNMLDIQDSYTGLNSILLDMTGLKVSDFNAIAESLMQFGLLNDKDFGVIDGSELPQPMLLNLLTNKLHSREQLIEPLLQPSERALFTLDDFPQVNTALLGDYLSSAMNKSLVGTSILLHGVSGSGKTELARSLAKYCNCTLYEVRSTGMVKQNPDEALDSRYPCKDRLRHLSLLNALLSAPSNAVLLIDECEHLFELADNHYSKEYLQRFIEHNAIPCIWITNHVQCLEPSFIRRFKLVTEVPSPRPEDIQHVCKRHFKGLGLSERFKRNITRIDNVSPALIANATHVAKTLNIARIDAENTIHDVIESTLHASGLWDSKAQYQGELDFDASLLNLKQPASYLDEVSFALKHNKPARVLLSGPPGTGKTAFAHYLTETNQRDLIRVKCSDVLSKWVGESEQNVAELFHRAHVEEKVILLDEVDSLLVSREALTAHYELQLVNEFLTQIECFTQPLFAATNFDSRLDKAVLRRFDFKLECTYLKPEQVCALYRQVLGIKRLNLEEQQRLSTLKQLTPGDFAILARRKQFRPKQNHRLSAITLLAEENQRKQPQTPMGFIRPH
;
A
#
# COMPACT_ATOMS: atom_id res chain seq x y z
N MET A 1 24.18 19.57 -10.10
CA MET A 1 25.56 19.78 -10.61
C MET A 1 26.51 18.61 -10.37
N ARG A 2 26.63 18.04 -9.16
CA ARG A 2 27.51 16.86 -8.93
C ARG A 2 27.10 15.63 -9.75
N HIS A 3 25.81 15.34 -9.91
CA HIS A 3 25.30 14.19 -10.67
C HIS A 3 25.58 14.27 -12.18
N SER A 4 25.50 15.46 -12.79
CA SER A 4 25.82 15.65 -14.21
C SER A 4 27.33 15.55 -14.51
N MET A 5 28.20 15.92 -13.56
CA MET A 5 29.62 15.70 -13.64
C MET A 5 29.97 14.22 -13.52
N LEU A 6 29.30 13.47 -12.66
CA LEU A 6 29.50 12.04 -12.44
C LEU A 6 29.10 11.20 -13.67
N LYS A 7 27.94 11.51 -14.33
CA LYS A 7 27.58 10.89 -15.62
C LYS A 7 28.59 11.16 -16.72
N ARG A 8 29.19 12.37 -16.79
CA ARG A 8 30.26 12.67 -17.73
C ARG A 8 31.53 11.88 -17.44
N GLN A 9 31.81 11.50 -16.20
CA GLN A 9 32.98 10.71 -15.84
C GLN A 9 32.83 9.23 -16.18
N LEU A 10 31.63 8.63 -16.01
CA LEU A 10 31.35 7.26 -16.46
C LEU A 10 31.37 7.11 -17.98
N ASN A 11 30.91 8.12 -18.70
CA ASN A 11 30.95 8.15 -20.15
C ASN A 11 32.34 8.51 -20.68
N ASN A 12 33.39 8.63 -19.82
CA ASN A 12 34.75 8.80 -20.26
C ASN A 12 35.36 7.42 -20.54
N PRO A 13 35.44 6.98 -21.81
CA PRO A 13 35.87 5.64 -22.18
C PRO A 13 37.32 5.33 -21.72
N HIS A 14 38.09 6.32 -21.36
CA HIS A 14 39.49 6.16 -20.97
C HIS A 14 39.72 5.85 -19.49
N LEU A 15 38.67 5.96 -18.63
CA LEU A 15 38.83 5.83 -17.18
C LEU A 15 39.39 4.46 -16.76
N LEU A 16 38.87 3.39 -17.35
CA LEU A 16 39.24 2.01 -17.05
C LEU A 16 39.97 1.32 -18.21
N GLN A 17 40.29 2.06 -19.27
CA GLN A 17 40.91 1.53 -20.47
C GLN A 17 42.25 0.81 -20.15
N TYR A 18 43.07 1.39 -19.30
CA TYR A 18 44.35 0.80 -18.87
C TYR A 18 44.15 -0.56 -18.20
N LEU A 19 43.21 -0.66 -17.24
CA LEU A 19 42.90 -1.92 -16.55
C LEU A 19 42.31 -2.96 -17.53
N THR A 20 41.39 -2.54 -18.38
CA THR A 20 40.80 -3.39 -19.42
C THR A 20 41.91 -4.00 -20.29
N CYS A 21 42.82 -3.19 -20.79
CA CYS A 21 43.92 -3.67 -21.62
C CYS A 21 44.86 -4.63 -20.87
N GLN A 22 45.16 -4.35 -19.60
CA GLN A 22 45.95 -5.25 -18.77
C GLN A 22 45.27 -6.62 -18.55
N TRP A 23 43.98 -6.61 -18.23
CA TRP A 23 43.21 -7.85 -18.06
C TRP A 23 43.04 -8.63 -19.37
N VAL A 24 42.75 -7.95 -20.47
CA VAL A 24 42.65 -8.59 -21.79
C VAL A 24 44.00 -9.21 -22.20
N LYS A 25 45.10 -8.50 -21.98
CA LYS A 25 46.43 -9.04 -22.27
C LYS A 25 46.75 -10.31 -21.48
N ARG A 26 46.33 -10.37 -20.21
CA ARG A 26 46.48 -11.56 -19.36
C ARG A 26 45.58 -12.71 -19.83
N LEU A 27 44.27 -12.42 -20.10
CA LEU A 27 43.32 -13.42 -20.60
C LEU A 27 43.77 -14.03 -21.93
N LEU A 28 44.29 -13.22 -22.84
CA LEU A 28 44.85 -13.71 -24.12
C LEU A 28 46.01 -14.70 -23.94
N GLY A 29 46.71 -14.73 -22.80
CA GLY A 29 47.71 -15.73 -22.47
C GLY A 29 47.14 -17.16 -22.42
N TYR A 30 45.88 -17.30 -22.04
CA TYR A 30 45.20 -18.59 -21.81
C TYR A 30 44.27 -19.02 -22.95
N VAL A 31 43.89 -18.14 -23.86
CA VAL A 31 42.95 -18.40 -24.94
C VAL A 31 43.66 -18.93 -26.17
N VAL A 32 43.11 -19.97 -26.79
CA VAL A 32 43.68 -20.62 -28.00
C VAL A 32 43.34 -19.84 -29.27
N SER A 33 42.07 -19.46 -29.41
CA SER A 33 41.50 -18.76 -30.57
C SER A 33 40.68 -17.55 -30.13
N ILE A 34 40.36 -16.69 -31.08
CA ILE A 34 39.47 -15.53 -30.89
C ILE A 34 38.28 -15.74 -31.80
N ASP A 35 37.08 -15.65 -31.27
CA ASP A 35 35.88 -15.69 -32.07
C ASP A 35 35.71 -14.38 -32.86
N VAL A 36 35.90 -14.49 -34.18
CA VAL A 36 35.93 -13.35 -35.10
C VAL A 36 34.53 -12.75 -35.28
N ASP A 37 33.49 -13.52 -35.08
CA ASP A 37 32.11 -13.08 -35.31
C ASP A 37 31.63 -12.07 -34.22
N PHE A 38 32.23 -12.10 -33.06
CA PHE A 38 31.96 -11.15 -31.98
C PHE A 38 32.82 -9.89 -31.97
N ILE A 39 33.66 -9.68 -32.96
CA ILE A 39 34.56 -8.52 -32.99
C ILE A 39 33.83 -7.25 -33.42
N ASN A 40 33.51 -6.40 -32.44
CA ASN A 40 32.97 -5.08 -32.69
C ASN A 40 34.10 -4.08 -32.95
N PRO A 41 34.08 -3.34 -34.10
CA PRO A 41 35.10 -2.31 -34.40
C PRO A 41 35.22 -1.21 -33.34
N GLU A 42 34.16 -0.94 -32.63
CA GLU A 42 34.14 0.04 -31.53
C GLU A 42 35.00 -0.43 -30.35
N VAL A 43 34.95 -1.74 -30.02
CA VAL A 43 35.80 -2.34 -28.97
C VAL A 43 37.26 -2.18 -29.28
N LEU A 44 37.63 -2.40 -30.53
CA LEU A 44 39.03 -2.22 -30.98
C LEU A 44 39.49 -0.75 -30.91
N THR A 45 38.60 0.17 -31.28
CA THR A 45 38.81 1.60 -31.16
C THR A 45 39.00 2.00 -29.69
N TYR A 46 38.18 1.46 -28.81
CA TYR A 46 38.29 1.68 -27.36
C TYR A 46 39.64 1.16 -26.81
N LEU A 47 40.00 -0.09 -27.15
CA LEU A 47 41.24 -0.69 -26.64
C LEU A 47 42.53 0.07 -27.10
N ARG A 48 42.48 0.62 -28.32
CA ARG A 48 43.62 1.40 -28.87
C ARG A 48 43.64 2.86 -28.46
N GLY A 49 42.48 3.40 -28.06
CA GLY A 49 42.30 4.85 -27.81
C GLY A 49 42.27 5.72 -29.08
N GLN A 50 42.29 5.10 -30.27
CA GLN A 50 42.24 5.78 -31.59
C GLN A 50 41.43 4.95 -32.58
N PRO A 51 40.78 5.57 -33.59
CA PRO A 51 40.03 4.87 -34.63
C PRO A 51 40.93 3.87 -35.36
N THR A 52 40.41 2.65 -35.59
CA THR A 52 41.15 1.60 -36.30
C THR A 52 40.44 1.25 -37.59
N SER A 53 41.23 1.09 -38.67
CA SER A 53 40.79 0.61 -39.97
C SER A 53 41.00 -0.90 -40.13
N ILE A 54 41.24 -1.65 -39.05
CA ILE A 54 41.48 -3.09 -39.11
C ILE A 54 40.18 -3.81 -39.35
N SER A 55 40.14 -4.57 -40.45
CA SER A 55 39.02 -5.45 -40.74
C SER A 55 38.98 -6.62 -39.74
N ALA A 56 37.81 -6.93 -39.20
CA ALA A 56 37.59 -8.05 -38.27
C ALA A 56 38.21 -9.37 -38.76
N SER A 57 38.07 -9.65 -40.05
CA SER A 57 38.60 -10.86 -40.69
C SER A 57 40.13 -11.03 -40.67
N LYS A 58 40.90 -10.00 -40.28
CA LYS A 58 42.36 -10.03 -40.19
C LYS A 58 42.88 -9.99 -38.74
N LEU A 59 41.99 -10.04 -37.76
CA LEU A 59 42.39 -9.95 -36.37
C LEU A 59 42.89 -11.30 -35.88
N THR A 60 44.20 -11.34 -35.58
CA THR A 60 44.82 -12.50 -34.93
C THR A 60 45.15 -12.17 -33.48
N LYS A 61 45.31 -13.22 -32.64
CA LYS A 61 45.75 -13.07 -31.25
C LYS A 61 46.99 -12.18 -31.13
N LYS A 62 48.01 -12.34 -32.05
CA LYS A 62 49.23 -11.53 -32.11
C LYS A 62 48.91 -10.07 -32.43
N ALA A 63 48.00 -9.81 -33.36
CA ALA A 63 47.59 -8.45 -33.73
C ALA A 63 46.88 -7.76 -32.56
N LEU A 64 46.03 -8.47 -31.82
CA LEU A 64 45.33 -7.92 -30.64
C LEU A 64 46.31 -7.61 -29.50
N VAL A 65 47.28 -8.49 -29.21
CA VAL A 65 48.32 -8.23 -28.24
C VAL A 65 49.18 -7.01 -28.62
N ALA A 66 49.46 -6.82 -29.91
CA ALA A 66 50.20 -5.65 -30.40
C ALA A 66 49.39 -4.34 -30.25
N LEU A 67 48.06 -4.42 -30.39
CA LEU A 67 47.15 -3.27 -30.14
C LEU A 67 47.08 -2.86 -28.67
N LEU A 68 47.37 -3.77 -27.73
CA LEU A 68 47.33 -3.57 -26.28
C LEU A 68 48.64 -3.02 -25.72
N SER A 69 49.59 -2.60 -26.57
CA SER A 69 50.83 -1.92 -26.14
C SER A 69 50.49 -0.53 -25.60
N ILE A 70 50.40 -0.41 -24.29
CA ILE A 70 50.01 0.81 -23.58
C ILE A 70 51.19 1.36 -22.83
N ASP A 71 51.25 2.70 -22.79
CA ASP A 71 52.18 3.47 -21.95
C ASP A 71 52.02 3.06 -20.47
N ASP A 72 53.12 2.69 -19.81
CA ASP A 72 53.13 2.15 -18.42
C ASP A 72 52.69 3.15 -17.32
N ARG A 73 52.18 4.30 -17.70
CA ARG A 73 51.71 5.31 -16.77
C ARG A 73 50.32 4.98 -16.21
N HIS A 74 50.29 4.56 -14.96
CA HIS A 74 49.03 4.36 -14.24
C HIS A 74 48.22 5.66 -14.08
N PRO A 75 47.00 5.80 -14.64
CA PRO A 75 46.16 6.91 -14.31
C PRO A 75 45.85 6.93 -12.80
N LYS A 76 45.77 8.12 -12.20
CA LYS A 76 45.48 8.25 -10.76
C LYS A 76 44.14 7.56 -10.37
N THR A 77 43.17 7.58 -11.25
CA THR A 77 41.84 6.92 -11.07
C THR A 77 41.97 5.40 -11.00
N THR A 78 42.83 4.79 -11.81
CA THR A 78 43.10 3.35 -11.74
C THR A 78 43.66 2.94 -10.38
N LYS A 79 44.55 3.74 -9.83
CA LYS A 79 45.13 3.48 -8.49
C LYS A 79 44.03 3.54 -7.40
N VAL A 80 43.13 4.52 -7.48
CA VAL A 80 42.00 4.63 -6.53
C VAL A 80 41.13 3.39 -6.57
N PHE A 81 40.79 2.91 -7.76
CA PHE A 81 39.96 1.71 -7.91
C PHE A 81 40.65 0.47 -7.31
N LEU A 82 41.94 0.25 -7.59
CA LEU A 82 42.71 -0.86 -7.05
C LEU A 82 42.85 -0.80 -5.52
N ASP A 83 43.12 0.40 -4.99
CA ASP A 83 43.16 0.63 -3.53
C ASP A 83 41.82 0.30 -2.90
N ASN A 84 40.68 0.68 -3.53
CA ASN A 84 39.33 0.40 -3.05
C ASN A 84 38.98 -1.09 -3.11
N CYS A 85 39.36 -1.83 -4.17
CA CYS A 85 39.20 -3.29 -4.22
C CYS A 85 39.95 -3.97 -3.07
N THR A 86 41.19 -3.54 -2.81
CA THR A 86 41.98 -4.06 -1.68
C THR A 86 41.32 -3.70 -0.33
N PHE A 87 40.76 -2.50 -0.23
CA PHE A 87 40.03 -2.06 0.96
C PHE A 87 38.78 -2.94 1.22
N ILE A 88 37.99 -3.27 0.18
CA ILE A 88 36.85 -4.16 0.29
C ILE A 88 37.29 -5.56 0.76
N CYS A 89 38.38 -6.12 0.21
CA CYS A 89 38.89 -7.40 0.65
C CYS A 89 39.23 -7.42 2.14
N LYS A 90 39.89 -6.37 2.63
CA LYS A 90 40.20 -6.23 4.06
C LYS A 90 38.93 -6.09 4.92
N LEU A 91 37.97 -5.33 4.42
CA LEU A 91 36.70 -5.05 5.10
C LEU A 91 35.88 -6.32 5.29
N LEU A 92 35.88 -7.18 4.28
CA LEU A 92 35.11 -8.43 4.24
C LEU A 92 35.93 -9.64 4.74
N ASN A 93 37.15 -9.43 5.21
CA ASN A 93 38.05 -10.47 5.71
C ASN A 93 38.34 -11.58 4.68
N LEU A 94 38.37 -11.23 3.39
CA LEU A 94 38.58 -12.19 2.32
C LEU A 94 40.07 -12.64 2.20
N PRO A 95 40.33 -13.87 1.72
CA PRO A 95 41.68 -14.37 1.51
C PRO A 95 42.50 -13.52 0.53
N ARG A 96 43.84 -13.63 0.60
CA ARG A 96 44.73 -12.98 -0.39
C ARG A 96 44.40 -13.48 -1.79
N GLY A 97 44.29 -12.56 -2.76
CA GLY A 97 43.94 -12.85 -4.15
C GLY A 97 42.49 -12.55 -4.49
N ALA A 98 41.60 -12.41 -3.49
CA ALA A 98 40.20 -12.01 -3.68
C ALA A 98 40.09 -10.62 -4.33
N ASP A 99 41.07 -9.73 -4.11
CA ASP A 99 41.13 -8.41 -4.72
C ASP A 99 41.11 -8.47 -6.25
N LYS A 100 41.76 -9.46 -6.86
CA LYS A 100 41.74 -9.65 -8.31
C LYS A 100 40.39 -10.12 -8.83
N LEU A 101 39.72 -10.99 -8.09
CA LEU A 101 38.37 -11.45 -8.44
C LEU A 101 37.34 -10.31 -8.34
N ILE A 102 37.43 -9.49 -7.29
CA ILE A 102 36.62 -8.28 -7.15
C ILE A 102 36.92 -7.29 -8.28
N GLN A 103 38.17 -7.07 -8.62
CA GLN A 103 38.55 -6.21 -9.75
C GLN A 103 37.92 -6.69 -11.05
N PHE A 104 37.99 -8.00 -11.32
CA PHE A 104 37.42 -8.59 -12.52
C PHE A 104 35.91 -8.38 -12.57
N ALA A 105 35.16 -8.75 -11.51
CA ALA A 105 33.72 -8.61 -11.43
C ALA A 105 33.27 -7.15 -11.58
N LEU A 106 33.89 -6.24 -10.83
CA LEU A 106 33.60 -4.81 -10.90
C LEU A 106 33.97 -4.19 -12.26
N LEU A 107 35.03 -4.66 -12.91
CA LEU A 107 35.43 -4.17 -14.23
C LEU A 107 34.42 -4.63 -15.30
N CYS A 108 33.95 -5.85 -15.25
CA CYS A 108 32.89 -6.33 -16.13
C CYS A 108 31.62 -5.46 -16.00
N GLN A 109 31.25 -5.10 -14.79
CA GLN A 109 30.06 -4.27 -14.53
C GLN A 109 30.30 -2.80 -14.96
N ALA A 110 31.47 -2.24 -14.66
CA ALA A 110 31.75 -0.83 -14.90
C ALA A 110 32.07 -0.51 -16.37
N ASN A 111 32.45 -1.51 -17.15
CA ASN A 111 32.94 -1.32 -18.50
C ASN A 111 32.34 -2.32 -19.51
N PRO A 112 31.28 -1.91 -20.24
CA PRO A 112 30.62 -2.75 -21.25
C PRO A 112 31.61 -3.24 -22.34
N TRP A 113 32.67 -2.46 -22.63
CA TRP A 113 33.70 -2.85 -23.58
C TRP A 113 34.53 -4.04 -23.09
N PHE A 114 34.81 -4.07 -21.77
CA PHE A 114 35.52 -5.21 -21.18
C PHE A 114 34.65 -6.47 -21.23
N GLN A 115 33.38 -6.38 -20.94
CA GLN A 115 32.41 -7.48 -21.06
C GLN A 115 32.37 -8.01 -22.51
N SER A 116 32.29 -7.10 -23.50
CA SER A 116 32.31 -7.49 -24.91
C SER A 116 33.59 -8.22 -25.26
N VAL A 117 34.75 -7.78 -24.74
CA VAL A 117 36.02 -8.48 -24.98
C VAL A 117 36.06 -9.87 -24.34
N VAL A 118 35.54 -10.01 -23.12
CA VAL A 118 35.45 -11.34 -22.46
C VAL A 118 34.59 -12.29 -23.28
N ASN A 119 33.49 -11.80 -23.85
CA ASN A 119 32.63 -12.59 -24.74
C ASN A 119 33.26 -12.93 -26.08
N MET A 120 34.21 -12.10 -26.59
CA MET A 120 34.98 -12.35 -27.82
C MET A 120 36.05 -13.43 -27.64
N LEU A 121 36.52 -13.62 -26.43
CA LEU A 121 37.51 -14.64 -26.15
C LEU A 121 36.78 -15.95 -26.05
N ASP A 122 36.97 -16.84 -27.02
CA ASP A 122 36.33 -18.15 -27.12
C ASP A 122 36.60 -19.02 -25.88
N ILE A 123 35.90 -18.67 -24.79
CA ILE A 123 35.97 -19.28 -23.48
C ILE A 123 34.79 -20.25 -23.31
N GLN A 124 33.87 -20.29 -24.30
CA GLN A 124 32.56 -20.90 -24.17
C GLN A 124 32.48 -22.41 -24.28
N ASP A 125 33.51 -23.09 -24.73
CA ASP A 125 33.48 -24.55 -24.95
C ASP A 125 33.61 -25.43 -23.69
N SER A 126 33.71 -24.84 -22.50
CA SER A 126 33.63 -25.61 -21.26
C SER A 126 33.03 -24.79 -20.13
N TYR A 127 32.01 -25.36 -19.46
CA TYR A 127 31.36 -24.82 -18.27
C TYR A 127 32.31 -24.40 -17.13
N THR A 128 33.61 -24.69 -17.28
CA THR A 128 34.65 -24.38 -16.31
C THR A 128 35.70 -23.40 -16.85
N GLY A 129 35.57 -22.95 -18.11
CA GLY A 129 36.66 -22.22 -18.80
C GLY A 129 37.16 -20.97 -18.12
N LEU A 130 36.25 -20.00 -17.85
CA LEU A 130 36.63 -18.73 -17.27
C LEU A 130 37.06 -18.86 -15.80
N ASN A 131 36.34 -19.64 -15.01
CA ASN A 131 36.70 -19.88 -13.60
C ASN A 131 38.06 -20.56 -13.48
N SER A 132 38.41 -21.50 -14.38
CA SER A 132 39.70 -22.14 -14.42
C SER A 132 40.82 -21.13 -14.75
N ILE A 133 40.59 -20.26 -15.74
CA ILE A 133 41.53 -19.19 -16.10
C ILE A 133 41.75 -18.20 -14.94
N LEU A 134 40.65 -17.79 -14.30
CA LEU A 134 40.74 -16.88 -13.15
C LEU A 134 41.44 -17.52 -11.96
N LEU A 135 41.23 -18.82 -11.75
CA LEU A 135 41.92 -19.60 -10.71
C LEU A 135 43.44 -19.58 -10.95
N ASP A 136 43.87 -19.92 -12.16
CA ASP A 136 45.27 -19.91 -12.53
C ASP A 136 45.90 -18.51 -12.44
N MET A 137 45.20 -17.49 -12.91
CA MET A 137 45.67 -16.09 -12.86
C MET A 137 45.79 -15.53 -11.44
N THR A 138 44.96 -16.01 -10.53
CA THR A 138 44.98 -15.58 -9.12
C THR A 138 45.95 -16.38 -8.28
N GLY A 139 46.26 -17.62 -8.70
CA GLY A 139 47.07 -18.58 -7.95
C GLY A 139 46.35 -19.11 -6.68
N LEU A 140 45.03 -19.03 -6.64
CA LEU A 140 44.22 -19.52 -5.54
C LEU A 140 44.01 -21.04 -5.64
N LYS A 141 43.80 -21.68 -4.48
CA LYS A 141 43.29 -23.05 -4.44
C LYS A 141 41.81 -23.06 -4.79
N VAL A 142 41.31 -24.16 -5.36
CA VAL A 142 39.89 -24.31 -5.72
C VAL A 142 38.98 -24.08 -4.53
N SER A 143 39.37 -24.54 -3.33
CA SER A 143 38.61 -24.33 -2.09
C SER A 143 38.47 -22.84 -1.74
N ASP A 144 39.60 -22.08 -1.87
CA ASP A 144 39.60 -20.69 -1.51
C ASP A 144 38.86 -19.85 -2.54
N PHE A 145 38.95 -20.19 -3.84
CA PHE A 145 38.22 -19.58 -4.91
C PHE A 145 36.71 -19.72 -4.70
N ASN A 146 36.22 -20.95 -4.41
CA ASN A 146 34.82 -21.20 -4.13
C ASN A 146 34.33 -20.47 -2.87
N ALA A 147 35.13 -20.46 -1.81
CA ALA A 147 34.82 -19.73 -0.59
C ALA A 147 34.70 -18.21 -0.82
N ILE A 148 35.59 -17.66 -1.65
CA ILE A 148 35.52 -16.26 -2.05
C ILE A 148 34.27 -15.98 -2.88
N ALA A 149 33.97 -16.83 -3.88
CA ALA A 149 32.76 -16.68 -4.69
C ALA A 149 31.50 -16.74 -3.83
N GLU A 150 31.39 -17.70 -2.91
CA GLU A 150 30.29 -17.79 -1.95
C GLU A 150 30.18 -16.54 -1.07
N SER A 151 31.30 -16.05 -0.56
CA SER A 151 31.32 -14.84 0.25
C SER A 151 30.86 -13.63 -0.57
N LEU A 152 31.31 -13.46 -1.81
CA LEU A 152 30.91 -12.37 -2.69
C LEU A 152 29.41 -12.46 -3.06
N MET A 153 28.87 -13.67 -3.21
CA MET A 153 27.42 -13.88 -3.39
C MET A 153 26.63 -13.52 -2.13
N GLN A 154 27.08 -13.95 -0.96
CA GLN A 154 26.43 -13.59 0.32
C GLN A 154 26.41 -12.08 0.55
N PHE A 155 27.43 -11.37 0.08
CA PHE A 155 27.50 -9.91 0.13
C PHE A 155 26.77 -9.21 -1.01
N GLY A 156 26.18 -9.95 -1.96
CA GLY A 156 25.48 -9.37 -3.11
C GLY A 156 26.40 -8.73 -4.17
N LEU A 157 27.69 -9.05 -4.15
CA LEU A 157 28.67 -8.59 -5.14
C LEU A 157 28.71 -9.49 -6.38
N LEU A 158 28.26 -10.72 -6.27
CA LEU A 158 28.08 -11.68 -7.36
C LEU A 158 26.68 -12.28 -7.32
N ASN A 159 26.15 -12.69 -8.46
CA ASN A 159 24.87 -13.39 -8.56
C ASN A 159 25.03 -14.89 -8.55
N ASP A 160 26.11 -15.41 -9.12
CA ASP A 160 26.38 -16.82 -9.25
C ASP A 160 27.83 -17.12 -8.88
N LYS A 161 28.12 -18.38 -8.57
CA LYS A 161 29.47 -18.87 -8.35
C LYS A 161 30.30 -18.90 -9.63
N ASP A 162 29.64 -18.83 -10.77
CA ASP A 162 30.27 -18.80 -12.08
C ASP A 162 30.52 -17.35 -12.54
N PHE A 163 31.78 -16.95 -12.55
CA PHE A 163 32.23 -15.64 -13.08
C PHE A 163 32.00 -15.53 -14.59
N GLY A 164 31.72 -16.63 -15.30
CA GLY A 164 31.40 -16.65 -16.73
C GLY A 164 29.98 -16.19 -17.04
N VAL A 165 29.06 -16.29 -16.07
CA VAL A 165 27.69 -15.77 -16.20
C VAL A 165 27.71 -14.31 -15.79
N ILE A 166 28.13 -13.43 -16.71
CA ILE A 166 28.35 -12.00 -16.49
C ILE A 166 27.05 -11.20 -16.37
N ASP A 167 25.91 -11.87 -16.34
CA ASP A 167 24.60 -11.21 -16.16
C ASP A 167 24.36 -10.67 -14.75
N GLY A 168 25.42 -10.55 -13.96
CA GLY A 168 25.07 -10.57 -12.62
C GLY A 168 25.74 -9.85 -11.50
N SER A 169 26.80 -9.16 -11.60
CA SER A 169 27.25 -8.31 -10.48
C SER A 169 26.76 -6.87 -10.68
N GLU A 170 25.51 -6.60 -10.35
CA GLU A 170 25.00 -5.23 -10.41
C GLU A 170 25.11 -4.57 -9.04
N LEU A 171 26.29 -4.04 -8.74
CA LEU A 171 26.38 -3.03 -7.69
C LEU A 171 25.52 -1.82 -8.07
N PRO A 172 24.83 -1.21 -7.11
CA PRO A 172 24.12 0.04 -7.37
C PRO A 172 25.05 1.05 -8.04
N GLN A 173 24.58 1.63 -9.15
CA GLN A 173 25.39 2.63 -9.89
C GLN A 173 26.03 3.70 -9.01
N PRO A 174 25.33 4.27 -7.97
CA PRO A 174 25.96 5.24 -7.09
C PRO A 174 27.16 4.69 -6.31
N MET A 175 27.08 3.43 -5.91
CA MET A 175 28.18 2.77 -5.19
C MET A 175 29.36 2.45 -6.13
N LEU A 176 29.07 1.94 -7.32
CA LEU A 176 30.08 1.69 -8.36
C LEU A 176 30.82 2.98 -8.71
N LEU A 177 30.10 4.08 -8.89
CA LEU A 177 30.68 5.41 -9.11
C LEU A 177 31.61 5.85 -7.98
N ASN A 178 31.16 5.65 -6.74
CA ASN A 178 31.94 5.99 -5.56
C ASN A 178 33.25 5.18 -5.49
N LEU A 179 33.17 3.89 -5.80
CA LEU A 179 34.32 2.99 -5.89
C LEU A 179 35.35 3.41 -6.98
N LEU A 180 34.88 3.96 -8.09
CA LEU A 180 35.71 4.37 -9.20
C LEU A 180 36.36 5.74 -9.00
N THR A 181 35.70 6.65 -8.28
CA THR A 181 36.06 8.08 -8.25
C THR A 181 36.67 8.54 -6.93
N ASN A 182 36.24 7.95 -5.82
CA ASN A 182 36.63 8.40 -4.49
C ASN A 182 37.48 7.34 -3.77
N LYS A 183 38.56 7.77 -3.13
CA LYS A 183 39.35 6.90 -2.27
C LYS A 183 38.60 6.67 -0.97
N LEU A 184 38.28 5.40 -0.69
CA LEU A 184 37.53 5.00 0.50
C LEU A 184 38.48 4.79 1.67
N HIS A 185 38.11 5.32 2.83
CA HIS A 185 38.87 5.22 4.08
C HIS A 185 38.08 4.56 5.20
N SER A 186 36.75 4.48 5.06
CA SER A 186 35.86 3.89 6.07
C SER A 186 34.69 3.11 5.43
N ARG A 187 34.06 2.26 6.25
CA ARG A 187 32.87 1.50 5.85
C ARG A 187 31.70 2.42 5.48
N GLU A 188 31.52 3.45 6.28
CA GLU A 188 30.41 4.42 6.13
C GLU A 188 30.50 5.10 4.76
N GLN A 189 31.71 5.47 4.30
CA GLN A 189 31.92 6.06 2.98
C GLN A 189 31.54 5.11 1.84
N LEU A 190 31.72 3.79 2.01
CA LEU A 190 31.34 2.80 1.00
C LEU A 190 29.83 2.68 0.87
N ILE A 191 29.10 2.71 2.00
CA ILE A 191 27.65 2.49 2.05
C ILE A 191 26.83 3.78 2.00
N GLU A 192 27.45 4.95 2.22
CA GLU A 192 26.78 6.25 2.18
C GLU A 192 25.88 6.44 0.94
N PRO A 193 26.28 6.02 -0.29
CA PRO A 193 25.41 6.13 -1.45
C PRO A 193 24.14 5.25 -1.39
N LEU A 194 24.13 4.20 -0.57
CA LEU A 194 23.02 3.26 -0.39
C LEU A 194 22.10 3.65 0.76
N LEU A 195 22.64 4.40 1.73
CA LEU A 195 21.95 4.80 2.93
C LEU A 195 21.34 6.18 2.75
N GLN A 196 20.02 6.24 2.86
CA GLN A 196 19.36 7.52 2.99
C GLN A 196 18.86 7.65 4.42
N PRO A 197 19.37 8.64 5.17
CA PRO A 197 18.79 8.94 6.47
C PRO A 197 17.30 9.26 6.29
N SER A 198 16.46 8.63 7.09
CA SER A 198 15.03 8.93 7.12
C SER A 198 14.82 10.36 7.60
N GLU A 199 13.73 10.97 7.19
CA GLU A 199 13.34 12.28 7.68
C GLU A 199 13.15 12.27 9.20
N ARG A 200 13.25 13.44 9.81
CA ARG A 200 13.04 13.56 11.25
C ARG A 200 11.59 13.26 11.62
N ALA A 201 11.39 12.49 12.69
CA ALA A 201 10.07 12.19 13.21
C ALA A 201 9.28 13.47 13.53
N LEU A 202 8.10 13.59 12.95
CA LEU A 202 7.16 14.67 13.21
C LEU A 202 6.35 14.42 14.50
N PHE A 203 6.23 13.16 14.92
CA PHE A 203 5.44 12.70 16.04
C PHE A 203 6.33 12.13 17.15
N THR A 204 5.70 11.83 18.28
CA THR A 204 6.28 11.14 19.44
C THR A 204 5.58 9.81 19.62
N LEU A 205 6.10 8.92 20.48
CA LEU A 205 5.46 7.64 20.76
C LEU A 205 4.07 7.79 21.41
N ASP A 206 3.84 8.87 22.13
CA ASP A 206 2.56 9.18 22.76
C ASP A 206 1.44 9.51 21.75
N ASP A 207 1.81 9.85 20.52
CA ASP A 207 0.87 10.13 19.43
C ASP A 207 0.29 8.83 18.83
N PHE A 208 0.71 7.64 19.30
CA PHE A 208 0.24 6.31 18.86
C PHE A 208 -0.37 5.51 20.02
N PRO A 209 -1.42 6.00 20.70
CA PRO A 209 -1.97 5.37 21.90
C PRO A 209 -2.58 3.98 21.65
N GLN A 210 -2.96 3.69 20.39
CA GLN A 210 -3.50 2.40 19.98
C GLN A 210 -2.45 1.30 19.80
N VAL A 211 -1.15 1.66 19.87
CA VAL A 211 -0.03 0.72 19.70
C VAL A 211 0.74 0.63 21.03
N ASN A 212 1.19 -0.56 21.40
CA ASN A 212 2.06 -0.73 22.56
C ASN A 212 3.49 -0.23 22.25
N THR A 213 3.62 1.09 22.16
CA THR A 213 4.88 1.78 21.80
C THR A 213 5.97 1.59 22.85
N ALA A 214 5.61 1.41 24.14
CA ALA A 214 6.57 1.13 25.21
C ALA A 214 7.29 -0.20 24.96
N LEU A 215 6.56 -1.27 24.65
CA LEU A 215 7.15 -2.58 24.33
C LEU A 215 8.11 -2.49 23.13
N LEU A 216 7.69 -1.80 22.07
CA LEU A 216 8.51 -1.63 20.85
C LEU A 216 9.80 -0.86 21.14
N GLY A 217 9.68 0.27 21.84
CA GLY A 217 10.82 1.14 22.17
C GLY A 217 11.81 0.49 23.12
N ASP A 218 11.32 -0.13 24.18
CA ASP A 218 12.16 -0.81 25.18
C ASP A 218 12.86 -2.05 24.58
N TYR A 219 12.15 -2.82 23.74
CA TYR A 219 12.76 -3.95 23.05
C TYR A 219 13.86 -3.49 22.09
N LEU A 220 13.58 -2.50 21.22
CA LEU A 220 14.53 -1.98 20.26
C LEU A 220 15.76 -1.40 20.94
N SER A 221 15.58 -0.57 21.98
CA SER A 221 16.65 0.01 22.78
C SER A 221 17.51 -1.07 23.45
N SER A 222 16.87 -2.08 24.06
CA SER A 222 17.58 -3.19 24.70
C SER A 222 18.36 -4.04 23.70
N ALA A 223 17.76 -4.29 22.51
CA ALA A 223 18.40 -5.06 21.44
C ALA A 223 19.64 -4.34 20.90
N MET A 224 19.56 -3.02 20.71
CA MET A 224 20.69 -2.21 20.28
C MET A 224 21.82 -2.20 21.33
N ASN A 225 21.49 -1.95 22.59
CA ASN A 225 22.47 -1.90 23.67
C ASN A 225 23.20 -3.24 23.87
N LYS A 226 22.51 -4.36 23.62
CA LYS A 226 23.09 -5.72 23.75
C LYS A 226 23.64 -6.23 22.40
N SER A 227 23.57 -5.46 21.34
CA SER A 227 23.96 -5.86 19.96
C SER A 227 23.35 -7.21 19.56
N LEU A 228 22.05 -7.39 19.80
CA LEU A 228 21.34 -8.64 19.53
C LEU A 228 21.20 -8.86 18.02
N VAL A 229 21.67 -9.99 17.54
CA VAL A 229 21.47 -10.44 16.15
C VAL A 229 20.04 -10.91 15.95
N GLY A 230 19.49 -10.68 14.76
CA GLY A 230 18.14 -11.13 14.39
C GLY A 230 17.03 -10.24 14.96
N THR A 231 17.31 -8.97 15.23
CA THR A 231 16.30 -8.01 15.67
C THR A 231 15.49 -7.51 14.49
N SER A 232 14.33 -8.13 14.24
CA SER A 232 13.40 -7.77 13.16
C SER A 232 12.01 -7.52 13.73
N ILE A 233 11.47 -6.32 13.49
CA ILE A 233 10.13 -5.87 13.91
C ILE A 233 9.29 -5.68 12.66
N LEU A 234 8.09 -6.28 12.59
CA LEU A 234 7.12 -6.10 11.53
C LEU A 234 5.99 -5.16 11.98
N LEU A 235 5.83 -4.04 11.29
CA LEU A 235 4.69 -3.13 11.44
C LEU A 235 3.76 -3.33 10.25
N HIS A 236 2.50 -3.69 10.51
CA HIS A 236 1.51 -3.88 9.45
C HIS A 236 0.23 -3.09 9.73
N GLY A 237 -0.61 -2.92 8.72
CA GLY A 237 -1.87 -2.19 8.82
C GLY A 237 -2.18 -1.41 7.53
N VAL A 238 -3.33 -0.77 7.47
CA VAL A 238 -3.79 -0.05 6.28
C VAL A 238 -2.85 1.09 5.87
N SER A 239 -2.85 1.42 4.58
CA SER A 239 -2.05 2.54 4.07
C SER A 239 -2.45 3.84 4.78
N GLY A 240 -1.45 4.67 5.15
CA GLY A 240 -1.70 5.94 5.83
C GLY A 240 -1.92 5.84 7.35
N SER A 241 -1.89 4.66 7.97
CA SER A 241 -2.03 4.51 9.44
C SER A 241 -0.87 5.09 10.26
N GLY A 242 0.21 5.53 9.61
CA GLY A 242 1.35 6.17 10.28
C GLY A 242 2.52 5.23 10.60
N LYS A 243 2.59 4.03 9.99
CA LYS A 243 3.65 3.03 10.23
C LYS A 243 5.06 3.58 10.07
N THR A 244 5.31 4.27 8.96
CA THR A 244 6.63 4.88 8.67
C THR A 244 6.98 5.95 9.70
N GLU A 245 6.00 6.73 10.12
CA GLU A 245 6.20 7.76 11.14
C GLU A 245 6.40 7.17 12.54
N LEU A 246 5.73 6.06 12.85
CA LEU A 246 5.99 5.28 14.08
C LEU A 246 7.44 4.75 14.09
N ALA A 247 7.93 4.23 12.97
CA ALA A 247 9.33 3.79 12.86
C ALA A 247 10.32 4.95 13.10
N ARG A 248 10.04 6.13 12.54
CA ARG A 248 10.83 7.35 12.79
C ARG A 248 10.78 7.77 14.27
N SER A 249 9.61 7.69 14.89
CA SER A 249 9.42 8.01 16.32
C SER A 249 10.14 7.03 17.23
N LEU A 250 10.16 5.73 16.89
CA LEU A 250 10.94 4.71 17.60
C LEU A 250 12.45 4.98 17.51
N ALA A 251 12.94 5.33 16.32
CA ALA A 251 14.34 5.68 16.13
C ALA A 251 14.75 6.92 16.95
N LYS A 252 13.88 7.92 16.98
CA LYS A 252 14.07 9.12 17.84
C LYS A 252 14.10 8.78 19.33
N TYR A 253 13.20 7.90 19.78
CA TYR A 253 13.16 7.42 21.16
C TYR A 253 14.44 6.68 21.55
N CYS A 254 14.94 5.81 20.68
CA CYS A 254 16.17 5.06 20.88
C CYS A 254 17.44 5.90 20.63
N ASN A 255 17.30 7.18 20.26
CA ASN A 255 18.41 8.06 19.89
C ASN A 255 19.35 7.44 18.84
N CYS A 256 18.76 6.80 17.80
CA CYS A 256 19.50 6.16 16.72
C CYS A 256 19.14 6.77 15.35
N THR A 257 19.97 6.48 14.36
CA THR A 257 19.73 6.90 12.97
C THR A 257 18.93 5.85 12.24
N LEU A 258 17.77 6.22 11.71
CA LEU A 258 16.95 5.38 10.85
C LEU A 258 17.39 5.57 9.40
N TYR A 259 17.73 4.48 8.72
CA TYR A 259 18.11 4.50 7.31
C TYR A 259 17.06 3.77 6.46
N GLU A 260 16.55 4.45 5.45
CA GLU A 260 15.59 3.87 4.52
C GLU A 260 16.33 3.09 3.43
N VAL A 261 15.96 1.82 3.26
CA VAL A 261 16.48 0.97 2.18
C VAL A 261 15.61 1.13 0.95
N ARG A 262 16.10 1.89 -0.02
CA ARG A 262 15.37 2.16 -1.27
C ARG A 262 15.63 1.12 -2.34
N SER A 263 14.65 0.90 -3.20
CA SER A 263 14.88 0.29 -4.50
C SER A 263 15.57 1.30 -5.42
N THR A 264 16.63 0.90 -6.11
CA THR A 264 17.44 1.78 -6.98
C THR A 264 16.67 2.38 -8.17
N GLY A 265 15.48 1.90 -8.47
CA GLY A 265 14.65 2.37 -9.61
C GLY A 265 14.15 3.81 -9.50
N MET A 266 14.20 4.45 -8.33
CA MET A 266 13.61 5.78 -8.12
C MET A 266 14.57 6.98 -8.39
N VAL A 267 15.81 6.78 -8.77
CA VAL A 267 16.78 7.89 -9.03
C VAL A 267 16.83 8.28 -10.51
N LYS A 268 15.94 7.77 -11.35
CA LYS A 268 15.98 8.06 -12.80
C LYS A 268 15.15 9.29 -13.14
N GLN A 269 15.81 10.36 -13.53
CA GLN A 269 15.21 11.59 -14.04
C GLN A 269 14.75 11.52 -15.50
N ASN A 270 14.97 10.40 -16.20
CA ASN A 270 14.55 10.20 -17.58
C ASN A 270 13.59 9.00 -17.68
N PRO A 271 12.36 9.19 -18.21
CA PRO A 271 11.38 8.11 -18.43
C PRO A 271 11.90 6.98 -19.32
N ASP A 272 12.77 7.29 -20.27
CA ASP A 272 13.32 6.32 -21.24
C ASP A 272 14.38 5.38 -20.64
N GLU A 273 15.00 5.74 -19.49
CA GLU A 273 15.96 4.89 -18.78
C GLU A 273 15.31 3.99 -17.71
N ALA A 274 14.00 4.17 -17.45
CA ALA A 274 13.26 3.39 -16.46
C ALA A 274 13.00 1.93 -16.89
N LEU A 275 13.27 1.60 -18.15
CA LEU A 275 12.99 0.27 -18.74
C LEU A 275 14.09 -0.78 -18.46
N ASP A 276 15.20 -0.42 -17.82
CA ASP A 276 16.36 -1.32 -17.73
C ASP A 276 16.54 -2.07 -16.41
N SER A 277 15.77 -1.79 -15.37
CA SER A 277 15.75 -2.67 -14.18
C SER A 277 14.69 -3.75 -14.34
N ARG A 278 15.05 -4.85 -14.98
CA ARG A 278 14.16 -6.02 -15.14
C ARG A 278 13.75 -6.68 -13.81
N TYR A 279 14.44 -6.37 -12.70
CA TYR A 279 14.19 -6.98 -11.40
C TYR A 279 14.49 -6.03 -10.22
N PRO A 280 13.71 -4.97 -9.97
CA PRO A 280 13.99 -3.98 -8.92
C PRO A 280 14.03 -4.58 -7.49
N CYS A 281 13.38 -5.70 -7.29
CA CYS A 281 13.30 -6.35 -5.98
C CYS A 281 14.54 -7.22 -5.68
N LYS A 282 15.14 -7.86 -6.69
CA LYS A 282 16.43 -8.56 -6.51
C LYS A 282 17.52 -7.60 -6.09
N ASP A 283 17.51 -6.39 -6.65
CA ASP A 283 18.46 -5.34 -6.29
C ASP A 283 18.27 -4.90 -4.84
N ARG A 284 17.03 -4.75 -4.39
CA ARG A 284 16.72 -4.38 -3.00
C ARG A 284 17.19 -5.45 -2.00
N LEU A 285 17.03 -6.71 -2.34
CA LEU A 285 17.51 -7.83 -1.52
C LEU A 285 19.04 -7.85 -1.41
N ARG A 286 19.74 -7.60 -2.53
CA ARG A 286 21.21 -7.46 -2.55
C ARG A 286 21.67 -6.28 -1.72
N HIS A 287 20.97 -5.13 -1.80
CA HIS A 287 21.29 -3.99 -0.97
C HIS A 287 21.17 -4.31 0.51
N LEU A 288 20.12 -5.01 0.91
CA LEU A 288 19.96 -5.47 2.28
C LEU A 288 21.12 -6.37 2.72
N SER A 289 21.53 -7.31 1.86
CA SER A 289 22.65 -8.21 2.12
C SER A 289 23.94 -7.44 2.35
N LEU A 290 24.23 -6.54 1.42
CA LEU A 290 25.42 -5.71 1.45
C LEU A 290 25.45 -4.81 2.68
N LEU A 291 24.33 -4.16 3.01
CA LEU A 291 24.19 -3.32 4.20
C LEU A 291 24.39 -4.14 5.48
N ASN A 292 23.79 -5.31 5.56
CA ASN A 292 23.96 -6.19 6.72
C ASN A 292 25.40 -6.64 6.93
N ALA A 293 26.12 -6.92 5.85
CA ALA A 293 27.52 -7.32 5.90
C ALA A 293 28.46 -6.16 6.24
N LEU A 294 28.18 -4.97 5.74
CA LEU A 294 29.02 -3.80 5.90
C LEU A 294 28.74 -2.98 7.16
N LEU A 295 27.49 -2.94 7.62
CA LEU A 295 27.11 -2.31 8.86
C LEU A 295 27.16 -3.36 10.00
N SER A 296 28.36 -3.73 10.45
CA SER A 296 28.48 -4.57 11.66
C SER A 296 28.27 -3.72 12.92
N ALA A 297 27.67 -4.33 13.96
CA ALA A 297 27.53 -3.69 15.27
C ALA A 297 28.90 -3.24 15.84
N PRO A 298 29.02 -2.07 16.55
CA PRO A 298 27.93 -1.31 17.11
C PRO A 298 27.65 -0.02 16.31
N SER A 299 26.85 -0.12 15.26
CA SER A 299 26.34 1.06 14.60
C SER A 299 25.06 1.51 15.32
N ASN A 300 24.98 2.79 15.69
CA ASN A 300 23.75 3.37 16.25
C ASN A 300 22.71 3.59 15.13
N ALA A 301 22.43 2.51 14.37
CA ALA A 301 21.64 2.50 13.15
C ALA A 301 20.52 1.47 13.20
N VAL A 302 19.38 1.80 12.62
CA VAL A 302 18.25 0.91 12.36
C VAL A 302 17.91 1.01 10.88
N LEU A 303 17.62 -0.13 10.23
CA LEU A 303 17.19 -0.17 8.85
C LEU A 303 15.66 -0.18 8.76
N LEU A 304 15.11 0.65 7.90
CA LEU A 304 13.69 0.69 7.55
C LEU A 304 13.49 0.07 6.17
N ILE A 305 12.69 -0.99 6.12
CA ILE A 305 12.29 -1.68 4.88
C ILE A 305 10.80 -1.44 4.70
N ASP A 306 10.45 -0.36 4.00
CA ASP A 306 9.06 -0.01 3.70
C ASP A 306 8.55 -0.78 2.48
N GLU A 307 7.24 -1.04 2.39
CA GLU A 307 6.62 -1.84 1.32
C GLU A 307 7.34 -3.18 1.10
N CYS A 308 7.54 -3.91 2.20
CA CYS A 308 8.33 -5.14 2.18
C CYS A 308 7.63 -6.31 1.46
N GLU A 309 6.32 -6.24 1.22
CA GLU A 309 5.54 -7.24 0.48
C GLU A 309 6.18 -7.60 -0.86
N HIS A 310 6.69 -6.63 -1.58
CA HIS A 310 7.36 -6.85 -2.88
C HIS A 310 8.62 -7.72 -2.79
N LEU A 311 9.28 -7.76 -1.63
CA LEU A 311 10.43 -8.65 -1.43
C LEU A 311 10.01 -10.10 -1.24
N PHE A 312 8.81 -10.32 -0.69
CA PHE A 312 8.28 -11.65 -0.43
C PHE A 312 7.55 -12.25 -1.63
N GLU A 313 6.91 -11.44 -2.48
CA GLU A 313 6.29 -11.89 -3.74
C GLU A 313 7.28 -12.55 -4.70
N LEU A 314 8.55 -12.14 -4.66
CA LEU A 314 9.62 -12.71 -5.49
C LEU A 314 10.26 -13.96 -4.92
N ALA A 315 9.88 -14.35 -3.71
CA ALA A 315 10.42 -15.53 -3.05
C ALA A 315 9.92 -16.87 -3.64
N ASP A 316 9.28 -16.86 -4.82
CA ASP A 316 8.87 -18.08 -5.54
C ASP A 316 10.05 -19.00 -5.90
N ASN A 317 11.28 -18.46 -5.98
CA ASN A 317 12.49 -19.25 -6.07
C ASN A 317 12.97 -19.66 -4.67
N HIS A 318 13.11 -20.97 -4.41
CA HIS A 318 13.58 -21.53 -3.14
C HIS A 318 14.82 -20.83 -2.55
N TYR A 319 15.73 -20.36 -3.39
CA TYR A 319 16.95 -19.67 -2.97
C TYR A 319 16.67 -18.29 -2.34
N SER A 320 15.79 -17.52 -2.93
CA SER A 320 15.42 -16.18 -2.42
C SER A 320 14.66 -16.27 -1.10
N LYS A 321 13.83 -17.32 -0.95
CA LYS A 321 13.03 -17.58 0.26
C LYS A 321 13.92 -17.91 1.45
N GLU A 322 14.85 -18.86 1.28
CA GLU A 322 15.79 -19.26 2.34
C GLU A 322 16.68 -18.10 2.76
N TYR A 323 17.12 -17.30 1.80
CA TYR A 323 17.92 -16.13 2.08
C TYR A 323 17.17 -15.08 2.92
N LEU A 324 15.92 -14.72 2.55
CA LEU A 324 15.09 -13.79 3.33
C LEU A 324 14.82 -14.30 4.74
N GLN A 325 14.54 -15.59 4.89
CA GLN A 325 14.34 -16.21 6.19
C GLN A 325 15.57 -16.08 7.08
N ARG A 326 16.75 -16.40 6.53
CA ARG A 326 18.04 -16.25 7.24
C ARG A 326 18.33 -14.78 7.57
N PHE A 327 18.01 -13.86 6.66
CA PHE A 327 18.20 -12.44 6.90
C PHE A 327 17.36 -11.94 8.09
N ILE A 328 16.07 -12.30 8.17
CA ILE A 328 15.19 -11.92 9.28
C ILE A 328 15.71 -12.44 10.62
N GLU A 329 16.27 -13.65 10.63
CA GLU A 329 16.74 -14.34 11.84
C GLU A 329 18.15 -13.91 12.29
N HIS A 330 19.00 -13.45 11.36
CA HIS A 330 20.43 -13.25 11.60
C HIS A 330 20.96 -11.88 11.17
N ASN A 331 20.08 -10.89 10.95
CA ASN A 331 20.52 -9.53 10.65
C ASN A 331 21.36 -8.97 11.80
N ALA A 332 22.52 -8.40 11.45
CA ALA A 332 23.42 -7.80 12.44
C ALA A 332 22.91 -6.45 12.97
N ILE A 333 22.04 -5.78 12.19
CA ILE A 333 21.47 -4.47 12.50
C ILE A 333 19.97 -4.63 12.71
N PRO A 334 19.39 -4.00 13.72
CA PRO A 334 17.95 -3.97 13.91
C PRO A 334 17.22 -3.48 12.66
N CYS A 335 16.19 -4.20 12.25
CA CYS A 335 15.38 -3.88 11.08
C CYS A 335 13.92 -3.67 11.47
N ILE A 336 13.32 -2.59 10.96
CA ILE A 336 11.87 -2.34 11.01
C ILE A 336 11.32 -2.57 9.61
N TRP A 337 10.41 -3.51 9.49
CA TRP A 337 9.75 -3.90 8.25
C TRP A 337 8.34 -3.35 8.26
N ILE A 338 7.90 -2.79 7.14
CA ILE A 338 6.56 -2.22 6.99
C ILE A 338 5.86 -2.86 5.81
N THR A 339 4.63 -3.29 6.03
CA THR A 339 3.73 -3.78 4.97
C THR A 339 2.32 -3.20 5.12
N ASN A 340 1.66 -3.00 3.99
CA ASN A 340 0.25 -2.68 3.94
C ASN A 340 -0.63 -3.94 3.85
N HIS A 341 -0.05 -5.06 3.42
CA HIS A 341 -0.74 -6.32 3.11
C HIS A 341 -0.07 -7.50 3.81
N VAL A 342 -0.31 -7.65 5.12
CA VAL A 342 0.26 -8.77 5.89
C VAL A 342 -0.21 -10.14 5.37
N GLN A 343 -1.37 -10.19 4.73
CA GLN A 343 -1.93 -11.39 4.12
C GLN A 343 -1.08 -11.93 2.96
N CYS A 344 -0.30 -11.06 2.30
CA CYS A 344 0.63 -11.46 1.23
C CYS A 344 1.90 -12.16 1.78
N LEU A 345 2.16 -12.06 3.09
CA LEU A 345 3.29 -12.70 3.71
C LEU A 345 2.94 -14.12 4.16
N GLU A 346 3.71 -15.11 3.71
CA GLU A 346 3.52 -16.47 4.19
C GLU A 346 3.72 -16.57 5.73
N PRO A 347 2.95 -17.42 6.44
CA PRO A 347 3.11 -17.66 7.88
C PRO A 347 4.52 -18.08 8.28
N SER A 348 5.25 -18.68 7.34
CA SER A 348 6.65 -19.11 7.53
C SER A 348 7.59 -17.91 7.75
N PHE A 349 7.34 -16.75 7.16
CA PHE A 349 8.09 -15.52 7.39
C PHE A 349 7.63 -14.80 8.65
N ILE A 350 6.31 -14.67 8.86
CA ILE A 350 5.73 -13.94 9.99
C ILE A 350 6.27 -14.47 11.33
N ARG A 351 6.39 -15.79 11.47
CA ARG A 351 6.92 -16.44 12.69
C ARG A 351 8.38 -16.12 13.01
N ARG A 352 9.14 -15.55 12.08
CA ARG A 352 10.55 -15.24 12.25
C ARG A 352 10.79 -13.83 12.77
N PHE A 353 9.80 -12.96 12.66
CA PHE A 353 9.87 -11.65 13.27
C PHE A 353 9.81 -11.76 14.80
N LYS A 354 10.59 -10.96 15.49
CA LYS A 354 10.61 -10.95 16.96
C LYS A 354 9.38 -10.25 17.54
N LEU A 355 8.91 -9.20 16.86
CA LEU A 355 7.67 -8.51 17.18
C LEU A 355 6.89 -8.28 15.89
N VAL A 356 5.61 -8.58 15.94
CA VAL A 356 4.63 -8.29 14.88
C VAL A 356 3.57 -7.40 15.49
N THR A 357 3.40 -6.21 14.97
CA THR A 357 2.52 -5.20 15.56
C THR A 357 1.64 -4.59 14.50
N GLU A 358 0.34 -4.65 14.74
CA GLU A 358 -0.63 -3.93 13.94
C GLU A 358 -0.63 -2.44 14.31
N VAL A 359 -0.61 -1.59 13.30
CA VAL A 359 -0.80 -0.14 13.44
C VAL A 359 -2.18 0.18 12.85
N PRO A 360 -3.23 0.17 13.66
CA PRO A 360 -4.59 0.40 13.20
C PRO A 360 -4.78 1.83 12.70
N SER A 361 -5.87 2.06 11.98
CA SER A 361 -6.28 3.42 11.61
C SER A 361 -6.48 4.27 12.85
N PRO A 362 -6.04 5.54 12.83
CA PRO A 362 -6.20 6.43 13.97
C PRO A 362 -7.70 6.65 14.27
N ARG A 363 -8.05 6.65 15.56
CA ARG A 363 -9.42 6.94 16.02
C ARG A 363 -9.74 8.42 15.89
N PRO A 364 -11.02 8.82 15.87
CA PRO A 364 -11.40 10.23 15.82
C PRO A 364 -10.76 11.10 16.91
N GLU A 365 -10.52 10.53 18.09
CA GLU A 365 -9.84 11.20 19.21
C GLU A 365 -8.37 11.50 18.91
N ASP A 366 -7.68 10.53 18.30
CA ASP A 366 -6.27 10.65 17.90
C ASP A 366 -6.14 11.70 16.78
N ILE A 367 -7.05 11.67 15.81
CA ILE A 367 -7.17 12.68 14.74
C ILE A 367 -7.39 14.07 15.34
N GLN A 368 -8.18 14.20 16.41
CA GLN A 368 -8.38 15.47 17.09
C GLN A 368 -7.06 16.05 17.66
N HIS A 369 -6.21 15.21 18.22
CA HIS A 369 -4.88 15.60 18.69
C HIS A 369 -3.99 16.11 17.55
N VAL A 370 -3.97 15.37 16.46
CA VAL A 370 -3.24 15.74 15.23
C VAL A 370 -3.74 17.08 14.69
N CYS A 371 -5.07 17.25 14.59
CA CYS A 371 -5.69 18.50 14.14
C CYS A 371 -5.29 19.68 15.03
N LYS A 372 -5.33 19.55 16.35
CA LYS A 372 -4.93 20.63 17.29
C LYS A 372 -3.50 21.10 17.04
N ARG A 373 -2.60 20.18 16.71
CA ARG A 373 -1.19 20.48 16.47
C ARG A 373 -0.96 21.14 15.11
N HIS A 374 -1.49 20.55 14.04
CA HIS A 374 -1.26 21.01 12.66
C HIS A 374 -2.03 22.30 12.32
N PHE A 375 -3.23 22.46 12.86
CA PHE A 375 -4.08 23.63 12.62
C PHE A 375 -3.67 24.87 13.41
N LYS A 376 -2.64 24.77 14.24
CA LYS A 376 -2.14 25.90 15.02
C LYS A 376 -1.68 27.03 14.08
N GLY A 377 -2.22 28.22 14.30
CA GLY A 377 -1.91 29.44 13.51
C GLY A 377 -2.87 29.72 12.34
N LEU A 378 -3.77 28.80 11.96
CA LEU A 378 -4.72 29.02 10.86
C LEU A 378 -6.07 29.62 11.29
N GLY A 379 -6.33 29.75 12.60
CA GLY A 379 -7.57 30.34 13.12
C GLY A 379 -8.86 29.62 12.73
N LEU A 380 -8.82 28.33 12.41
CA LEU A 380 -9.95 27.54 11.95
C LEU A 380 -11.07 27.41 12.99
N SER A 381 -12.33 27.28 12.53
CA SER A 381 -13.49 27.15 13.41
C SER A 381 -13.53 25.82 14.16
N GLU A 382 -14.06 25.80 15.38
CA GLU A 382 -14.23 24.55 16.14
C GLU A 382 -15.25 23.59 15.47
N ARG A 383 -16.17 24.13 14.68
CA ARG A 383 -17.09 23.34 13.86
C ARG A 383 -16.32 22.59 12.77
N PHE A 384 -15.42 23.27 12.07
CA PHE A 384 -14.60 22.66 11.03
C PHE A 384 -13.70 21.56 11.60
N LYS A 385 -13.00 21.83 12.71
CA LYS A 385 -12.13 20.87 13.38
C LYS A 385 -12.89 19.58 13.74
N ARG A 386 -14.11 19.71 14.28
CA ARG A 386 -14.98 18.56 14.59
C ARG A 386 -15.45 17.82 13.33
N ASN A 387 -15.71 18.53 12.23
CA ASN A 387 -16.13 17.88 10.99
C ASN A 387 -15.01 17.04 10.40
N ILE A 388 -13.75 17.51 10.40
CA ILE A 388 -12.61 16.76 9.89
C ILE A 388 -12.39 15.46 10.69
N THR A 389 -12.57 15.46 12.00
CA THR A 389 -12.42 14.25 12.82
C THR A 389 -13.51 13.19 12.58
N ARG A 390 -14.61 13.57 11.92
CA ARG A 390 -15.71 12.66 11.56
C ARG A 390 -15.58 12.05 10.16
N ILE A 391 -14.62 12.52 9.38
CA ILE A 391 -14.36 11.96 8.05
C ILE A 391 -13.61 10.64 8.25
N ASP A 392 -14.17 9.55 7.77
CA ASP A 392 -13.53 8.23 7.83
C ASP A 392 -12.25 8.21 6.96
N ASN A 393 -11.29 7.37 7.32
CA ASN A 393 -10.03 7.15 6.61
C ASN A 393 -9.09 8.38 6.51
N VAL A 394 -9.33 9.43 7.28
CA VAL A 394 -8.40 10.56 7.33
C VAL A 394 -7.15 10.17 8.11
N SER A 395 -6.01 10.17 7.44
CA SER A 395 -4.72 9.89 8.07
C SER A 395 -4.05 11.15 8.61
N PRO A 396 -3.17 11.02 9.63
CA PRO A 396 -2.35 12.14 10.12
C PRO A 396 -1.52 12.81 9.03
N ALA A 397 -0.98 12.02 8.09
CA ALA A 397 -0.22 12.51 6.96
C ALA A 397 -1.07 13.38 6.01
N LEU A 398 -2.32 12.97 5.77
CA LEU A 398 -3.25 13.73 4.94
C LEU A 398 -3.60 15.08 5.56
N ILE A 399 -3.82 15.12 6.90
CA ILE A 399 -4.03 16.38 7.62
C ILE A 399 -2.80 17.27 7.52
N ALA A 400 -1.60 16.73 7.71
CA ALA A 400 -0.36 17.48 7.60
C ALA A 400 -0.19 18.08 6.20
N ASN A 401 -0.42 17.29 5.14
CA ASN A 401 -0.34 17.73 3.75
C ASN A 401 -1.37 18.83 3.44
N ALA A 402 -2.64 18.61 3.78
CA ALA A 402 -3.70 19.59 3.56
C ALA A 402 -3.41 20.91 4.30
N THR A 403 -2.92 20.80 5.53
CA THR A 403 -2.52 21.98 6.33
C THR A 403 -1.32 22.70 5.72
N HIS A 404 -0.34 21.94 5.19
CA HIS A 404 0.82 22.52 4.52
C HIS A 404 0.41 23.33 3.28
N VAL A 405 -0.50 22.78 2.47
CA VAL A 405 -1.05 23.49 1.29
C VAL A 405 -1.72 24.80 1.71
N ALA A 406 -2.61 24.75 2.71
CA ALA A 406 -3.30 25.95 3.19
C ALA A 406 -2.33 27.01 3.76
N LYS A 407 -1.29 26.61 4.48
CA LYS A 407 -0.25 27.52 5.00
C LYS A 407 0.60 28.10 3.88
N THR A 408 0.94 27.33 2.86
CA THR A 408 1.75 27.76 1.72
C THR A 408 1.01 28.82 0.87
N LEU A 409 -0.29 28.66 0.73
CA LEU A 409 -1.14 29.62 0.00
C LEU A 409 -1.39 30.92 0.76
N ASN A 410 -1.13 30.95 2.07
CA ASN A 410 -1.31 32.10 2.96
C ASN A 410 -2.69 32.77 2.86
N ILE A 411 -3.75 31.94 2.76
CA ILE A 411 -5.12 32.35 2.49
C ILE A 411 -5.91 32.69 3.75
N ALA A 412 -7.01 33.44 3.59
CA ALA A 412 -7.93 33.79 4.68
C ALA A 412 -8.59 32.53 5.29
N ARG A 413 -9.07 32.65 6.54
CA ARG A 413 -9.62 31.55 7.35
C ARG A 413 -10.65 30.67 6.61
N ILE A 414 -11.64 31.28 5.94
CA ILE A 414 -12.73 30.55 5.25
C ILE A 414 -12.17 29.78 4.07
N ASP A 415 -11.28 30.41 3.31
CA ASP A 415 -10.64 29.76 2.17
C ASP A 415 -9.68 28.66 2.62
N ALA A 416 -9.05 28.80 3.80
CA ALA A 416 -8.23 27.78 4.39
C ALA A 416 -9.05 26.53 4.80
N GLU A 417 -10.24 26.72 5.37
CA GLU A 417 -11.16 25.63 5.70
C GLU A 417 -11.59 24.87 4.43
N ASN A 418 -11.98 25.60 3.38
CA ASN A 418 -12.35 25.01 2.09
C ASN A 418 -11.17 24.27 1.45
N THR A 419 -9.99 24.90 1.39
CA THR A 419 -8.79 24.28 0.82
C THR A 419 -8.40 22.98 1.53
N ILE A 420 -8.40 22.97 2.87
CA ILE A 420 -8.10 21.78 3.65
C ILE A 420 -9.13 20.67 3.35
N HIS A 421 -10.40 21.02 3.29
CA HIS A 421 -11.46 20.07 2.98
C HIS A 421 -11.29 19.50 1.56
N ASP A 422 -11.08 20.35 0.56
CA ASP A 422 -10.93 19.95 -0.85
C ASP A 422 -9.71 19.04 -1.05
N VAL A 423 -8.58 19.31 -0.39
CA VAL A 423 -7.39 18.47 -0.46
C VAL A 423 -7.65 17.11 0.18
N ILE A 424 -8.32 17.06 1.33
CA ILE A 424 -8.67 15.80 2.00
C ILE A 424 -9.64 15.02 1.13
N GLU A 425 -10.71 15.63 0.67
CA GLU A 425 -11.73 15.00 -0.15
C GLU A 425 -11.16 14.47 -1.47
N SER A 426 -10.44 15.30 -2.23
CA SER A 426 -9.84 14.90 -3.51
C SER A 426 -8.83 13.75 -3.36
N THR A 427 -8.05 13.76 -2.29
CA THR A 427 -7.06 12.68 -2.03
C THR A 427 -7.74 11.37 -1.66
N LEU A 428 -8.76 11.41 -0.79
CA LEU A 428 -9.53 10.23 -0.43
C LEU A 428 -10.31 9.67 -1.62
N HIS A 429 -10.86 10.52 -2.48
CA HIS A 429 -11.48 10.10 -3.74
C HIS A 429 -10.50 9.40 -4.67
N ALA A 430 -9.33 10.00 -4.88
CA ALA A 430 -8.30 9.45 -5.76
C ALA A 430 -7.75 8.10 -5.28
N SER A 431 -7.71 7.91 -3.95
CA SER A 431 -7.27 6.65 -3.33
C SER A 431 -8.38 5.60 -3.21
N GLY A 432 -9.62 5.89 -3.62
CA GLY A 432 -10.77 4.99 -3.46
C GLY A 432 -11.21 4.79 -2.01
N LEU A 433 -10.66 5.59 -1.08
CA LEU A 433 -10.95 5.54 0.35
C LEU A 433 -12.03 6.55 0.77
N TRP A 434 -12.44 7.41 -0.15
CA TRP A 434 -13.60 8.27 0.07
C TRP A 434 -14.83 7.39 -0.01
N ASP A 435 -15.28 6.94 1.14
CA ASP A 435 -16.67 6.56 1.23
C ASP A 435 -17.47 7.82 0.98
N SER A 436 -18.17 7.86 -0.14
CA SER A 436 -19.28 8.77 -0.35
C SER A 436 -20.43 8.33 0.59
N LYS A 437 -20.14 8.12 1.86
CA LYS A 437 -21.06 8.35 2.93
C LYS A 437 -21.36 9.84 2.81
N ALA A 438 -22.12 10.14 1.73
CA ALA A 438 -22.99 11.28 1.81
C ALA A 438 -23.37 11.31 3.29
N GLN A 439 -22.90 12.32 4.01
CA GLN A 439 -23.69 12.78 5.14
C GLN A 439 -25.10 12.66 4.62
N TYR A 440 -25.83 11.68 5.11
CA TYR A 440 -27.23 11.54 4.80
C TYR A 440 -27.90 12.75 5.45
N GLN A 441 -27.62 13.92 4.92
CA GLN A 441 -28.49 15.09 5.02
C GLN A 441 -29.64 14.73 4.12
N GLY A 442 -30.49 13.82 4.63
CA GLY A 442 -31.81 13.69 4.12
C GLY A 442 -32.37 15.10 4.11
N GLU A 443 -32.96 15.53 3.00
CA GLU A 443 -33.57 16.85 2.87
C GLU A 443 -34.60 17.12 3.97
N LEU A 444 -34.95 16.10 4.75
CA LEU A 444 -35.77 16.12 5.97
C LEU A 444 -34.96 15.44 7.08
N ASP A 445 -34.78 16.12 8.20
CA ASP A 445 -34.22 15.53 9.42
C ASP A 445 -35.10 14.32 9.82
N PHE A 446 -34.42 13.24 10.26
CA PHE A 446 -35.15 12.05 10.71
C PHE A 446 -35.98 12.39 11.96
N ASP A 447 -37.28 12.16 11.88
CA ASP A 447 -38.21 12.32 12.99
C ASP A 447 -38.81 10.95 13.36
N ALA A 448 -38.46 10.44 14.54
CA ALA A 448 -38.92 9.16 15.05
C ALA A 448 -40.46 9.09 15.16
N SER A 449 -41.14 10.24 15.31
CA SER A 449 -42.63 10.30 15.37
C SER A 449 -43.31 9.95 14.05
N LEU A 450 -42.57 9.99 12.94
CA LEU A 450 -43.04 9.66 11.59
C LEU A 450 -42.84 8.19 11.23
N LEU A 451 -42.11 7.44 12.06
CA LEU A 451 -41.89 6.03 11.85
C LEU A 451 -43.06 5.23 12.40
N ASN A 452 -43.68 4.40 11.57
CA ASN A 452 -44.74 3.49 11.97
C ASN A 452 -44.24 2.05 11.89
N LEU A 453 -44.23 1.35 13.00
CA LEU A 453 -43.89 -0.07 13.10
C LEU A 453 -45.14 -0.88 13.39
N LYS A 454 -45.24 -2.10 12.85
CA LYS A 454 -46.31 -3.03 13.17
C LYS A 454 -46.16 -3.66 14.56
N GLN A 455 -44.87 -3.79 15.00
CA GLN A 455 -44.55 -4.45 16.25
C GLN A 455 -44.77 -3.52 17.46
N PRO A 456 -44.95 -4.08 18.66
CA PRO A 456 -45.08 -3.31 19.90
C PRO A 456 -43.85 -2.47 20.20
N ALA A 457 -44.04 -1.34 20.88
CA ALA A 457 -42.96 -0.45 21.27
C ALA A 457 -41.89 -1.12 22.19
N SER A 458 -42.29 -2.15 22.95
CA SER A 458 -41.39 -2.94 23.80
C SER A 458 -40.20 -3.53 23.03
N TYR A 459 -40.37 -3.86 21.75
CA TYR A 459 -39.27 -4.36 20.92
C TYR A 459 -38.17 -3.29 20.71
N LEU A 460 -38.54 -2.03 20.64
CA LEU A 460 -37.58 -0.92 20.53
C LEU A 460 -36.79 -0.73 21.84
N ASP A 461 -37.45 -0.93 22.98
CA ASP A 461 -36.80 -0.87 24.27
C ASP A 461 -35.76 -1.99 24.43
N GLU A 462 -36.10 -3.20 23.96
CA GLU A 462 -35.18 -4.34 23.95
C GLU A 462 -33.98 -4.11 23.01
N VAL A 463 -34.21 -3.61 21.80
CA VAL A 463 -33.14 -3.26 20.85
C VAL A 463 -32.26 -2.15 21.41
N SER A 464 -32.83 -1.10 22.00
CA SER A 464 -32.09 -0.02 22.62
C SER A 464 -31.26 -0.51 23.82
N PHE A 465 -31.82 -1.44 24.62
CA PHE A 465 -31.08 -2.09 25.70
C PHE A 465 -29.89 -2.90 25.18
N ALA A 466 -30.05 -3.65 24.10
CA ALA A 466 -28.97 -4.41 23.49
C ALA A 466 -27.86 -3.50 22.95
N LEU A 467 -28.22 -2.40 22.28
CA LEU A 467 -27.27 -1.38 21.80
C LEU A 467 -26.46 -0.76 22.97
N LYS A 468 -27.14 -0.38 24.02
CA LYS A 468 -26.55 0.29 25.18
C LYS A 468 -25.60 -0.61 25.97
N HIS A 469 -25.88 -1.93 26.03
CA HIS A 469 -25.09 -2.90 26.79
C HIS A 469 -24.19 -3.79 25.91
N ASN A 470 -24.03 -3.42 24.66
CA ASN A 470 -23.20 -4.14 23.67
C ASN A 470 -23.55 -5.65 23.58
N LYS A 471 -24.85 -5.98 23.59
CA LYS A 471 -25.29 -7.37 23.46
C LYS A 471 -25.57 -7.72 22.01
N PRO A 472 -25.26 -8.95 21.57
CA PRO A 472 -25.59 -9.38 20.21
C PRO A 472 -27.11 -9.31 20.01
N ALA A 473 -27.54 -8.50 19.06
CA ALA A 473 -28.93 -8.37 18.63
C ALA A 473 -29.00 -8.22 17.12
N ARG A 474 -29.69 -9.11 16.44
CA ARG A 474 -29.83 -9.10 14.99
C ARG A 474 -31.22 -8.57 14.64
N VAL A 475 -31.26 -7.37 14.07
CA VAL A 475 -32.51 -6.63 13.79
C VAL A 475 -32.73 -6.55 12.29
N LEU A 476 -33.80 -7.11 11.80
CA LEU A 476 -34.27 -6.97 10.43
C LEU A 476 -35.31 -5.85 10.32
N LEU A 477 -34.98 -4.84 9.50
CA LEU A 477 -35.90 -3.74 9.16
C LEU A 477 -36.47 -4.00 7.78
N SER A 478 -37.77 -4.30 7.70
CA SER A 478 -38.48 -4.55 6.45
C SER A 478 -39.56 -3.50 6.19
N GLY A 479 -40.01 -3.35 4.95
CA GLY A 479 -41.09 -2.47 4.58
C GLY A 479 -40.86 -1.66 3.31
N PRO A 480 -41.85 -0.88 2.86
CA PRO A 480 -41.80 -0.14 1.61
C PRO A 480 -40.56 0.81 1.49
N PRO A 481 -40.09 1.09 0.27
CA PRO A 481 -39.01 2.05 0.07
C PRO A 481 -39.40 3.45 0.53
N GLY A 482 -38.45 4.19 1.11
CA GLY A 482 -38.71 5.55 1.61
C GLY A 482 -39.36 5.67 2.98
N THR A 483 -39.59 4.54 3.71
CA THR A 483 -40.10 4.56 5.10
C THR A 483 -39.10 4.99 6.15
N GLY A 484 -37.80 5.15 5.79
CA GLY A 484 -36.77 5.63 6.70
C GLY A 484 -36.01 4.53 7.45
N LYS A 485 -36.02 3.27 6.99
CA LYS A 485 -35.36 2.12 7.64
C LYS A 485 -33.89 2.37 7.97
N THR A 486 -33.11 2.81 6.97
CA THR A 486 -31.69 3.12 7.11
C THR A 486 -31.47 4.29 8.07
N ALA A 487 -32.26 5.35 7.96
CA ALA A 487 -32.21 6.50 8.86
C ALA A 487 -32.58 6.12 10.31
N PHE A 488 -33.51 5.18 10.48
CA PHE A 488 -33.87 4.68 11.79
C PHE A 488 -32.74 3.90 12.48
N ALA A 489 -32.02 3.05 11.76
CA ALA A 489 -30.85 2.37 12.30
C ALA A 489 -29.79 3.38 12.76
N HIS A 490 -29.52 4.42 11.96
CA HIS A 490 -28.62 5.52 12.34
C HIS A 490 -29.09 6.25 13.60
N TYR A 491 -30.38 6.60 13.65
CA TYR A 491 -30.98 7.27 14.82
C TYR A 491 -30.85 6.45 16.10
N LEU A 492 -31.12 5.14 16.05
CA LEU A 492 -30.99 4.25 17.20
C LEU A 492 -29.54 4.13 17.68
N THR A 493 -28.59 4.00 16.77
CA THR A 493 -27.16 3.90 17.11
C THR A 493 -26.62 5.22 17.66
N GLU A 494 -26.99 6.35 17.06
CA GLU A 494 -26.59 7.68 17.54
C GLU A 494 -27.17 7.99 18.94
N THR A 495 -28.46 7.67 19.14
CA THR A 495 -29.12 7.86 20.45
C THR A 495 -28.47 7.04 21.57
N ASN A 496 -27.94 5.86 21.23
CA ASN A 496 -27.25 4.98 22.17
C ASN A 496 -25.72 5.16 22.15
N GLN A 497 -25.20 6.21 21.52
CA GLN A 497 -23.76 6.58 21.44
C GLN A 497 -22.90 5.43 20.87
N ARG A 498 -23.40 4.75 19.85
CA ARG A 498 -22.71 3.65 19.16
C ARG A 498 -22.34 4.06 17.74
N ASP A 499 -21.12 3.71 17.34
CA ASP A 499 -20.66 3.89 15.96
C ASP A 499 -21.28 2.84 15.04
N LEU A 500 -21.63 3.24 13.82
CA LEU A 500 -22.28 2.40 12.82
C LEU A 500 -21.43 2.28 11.56
N ILE A 501 -21.21 1.06 11.11
CA ILE A 501 -20.66 0.78 9.77
C ILE A 501 -21.83 0.42 8.85
N ARG A 502 -22.08 1.24 7.83
CA ARG A 502 -23.06 0.95 6.79
C ARG A 502 -22.41 0.25 5.62
N VAL A 503 -23.01 -0.84 5.16
CA VAL A 503 -22.54 -1.62 4.01
C VAL A 503 -23.74 -1.86 3.09
N LYS A 504 -23.59 -1.50 1.81
CA LYS A 504 -24.54 -1.93 0.78
C LYS A 504 -24.16 -3.32 0.30
N CYS A 505 -25.10 -4.25 0.36
CA CYS A 505 -24.84 -5.62 -0.08
C CYS A 505 -24.50 -5.71 -1.57
N SER A 506 -24.98 -4.79 -2.42
CA SER A 506 -24.58 -4.66 -3.82
C SER A 506 -23.09 -4.41 -4.03
N ASP A 507 -22.47 -3.65 -3.13
CA ASP A 507 -21.06 -3.26 -3.25
C ASP A 507 -20.11 -4.43 -2.92
N VAL A 508 -20.60 -5.37 -2.12
CA VAL A 508 -19.88 -6.60 -1.78
C VAL A 508 -19.87 -7.59 -2.95
N LEU A 509 -20.95 -7.61 -3.72
CA LEU A 509 -21.10 -8.49 -4.90
C LEU A 509 -20.25 -8.04 -6.11
N SER A 510 -19.89 -6.77 -6.20
CA SER A 510 -19.23 -6.16 -7.38
C SER A 510 -17.74 -6.43 -7.47
N LYS A 511 -17.08 -6.96 -6.44
CA LYS A 511 -15.64 -7.26 -6.42
C LYS A 511 -15.41 -8.75 -6.67
N TRP A 512 -14.57 -9.05 -7.61
CA TRP A 512 -14.03 -10.33 -8.14
C TRP A 512 -14.29 -11.61 -7.34
N VAL A 513 -14.60 -12.71 -8.06
CA VAL A 513 -14.82 -14.07 -7.54
C VAL A 513 -13.60 -14.54 -6.75
N GLY A 514 -13.79 -14.94 -5.49
CA GLY A 514 -12.74 -15.43 -4.57
C GLY A 514 -12.27 -14.41 -3.51
N GLU A 515 -12.34 -13.11 -3.78
CA GLU A 515 -12.03 -12.07 -2.79
C GLU A 515 -13.26 -11.66 -1.94
N SER A 516 -14.45 -11.96 -2.43
CA SER A 516 -15.71 -11.52 -1.79
C SER A 516 -15.96 -12.15 -0.42
N GLU A 517 -15.58 -13.42 -0.22
CA GLU A 517 -15.74 -14.12 1.06
C GLU A 517 -14.77 -13.57 2.12
N GLN A 518 -13.51 -13.31 1.73
CA GLN A 518 -12.51 -12.72 2.62
C GLN A 518 -12.89 -11.30 3.03
N ASN A 519 -13.40 -10.50 2.08
CA ASN A 519 -13.86 -9.13 2.35
C ASN A 519 -15.03 -9.11 3.35
N VAL A 520 -15.95 -10.10 3.28
CA VAL A 520 -17.03 -10.24 4.25
C VAL A 520 -16.48 -10.57 5.63
N ALA A 521 -15.62 -11.58 5.74
CA ALA A 521 -15.03 -11.97 7.02
C ALA A 521 -14.22 -10.80 7.64
N GLU A 522 -13.46 -10.07 6.84
CA GLU A 522 -12.69 -8.90 7.27
C GLU A 522 -13.59 -7.75 7.76
N LEU A 523 -14.71 -7.48 7.06
CA LEU A 523 -15.70 -6.49 7.48
C LEU A 523 -16.25 -6.80 8.89
N PHE A 524 -16.67 -8.05 9.11
CA PHE A 524 -17.22 -8.47 10.41
C PHE A 524 -16.14 -8.49 11.49
N HIS A 525 -14.92 -8.93 11.16
CA HIS A 525 -13.79 -8.88 12.07
C HIS A 525 -13.44 -7.44 12.48
N ARG A 526 -13.34 -6.54 11.52
CA ARG A 526 -13.10 -5.12 11.76
C ARG A 526 -14.18 -4.50 12.65
N ALA A 527 -15.45 -4.76 12.35
CA ALA A 527 -16.57 -4.25 13.15
C ALA A 527 -16.56 -4.82 14.59
N HIS A 528 -16.11 -6.07 14.76
CA HIS A 528 -15.93 -6.69 16.07
C HIS A 528 -14.81 -6.02 16.88
N VAL A 529 -13.62 -5.82 16.27
CA VAL A 529 -12.46 -5.21 16.93
C VAL A 529 -12.74 -3.74 17.29
N GLU A 530 -13.41 -3.01 16.40
CA GLU A 530 -13.76 -1.60 16.61
C GLU A 530 -15.03 -1.43 17.47
N GLU A 531 -15.64 -2.51 17.95
CA GLU A 531 -16.90 -2.54 18.71
C GLU A 531 -18.04 -1.76 18.04
N LYS A 532 -18.11 -1.77 16.71
CA LYS A 532 -19.10 -1.03 15.91
C LYS A 532 -20.31 -1.87 15.58
N VAL A 533 -21.45 -1.20 15.42
CA VAL A 533 -22.70 -1.80 14.90
C VAL A 533 -22.62 -1.90 13.38
N ILE A 534 -23.07 -3.00 12.79
CA ILE A 534 -23.17 -3.16 11.34
C ILE A 534 -24.59 -2.86 10.88
N LEU A 535 -24.74 -2.07 9.80
CA LEU A 535 -25.96 -1.93 9.03
C LEU A 535 -25.75 -2.48 7.61
N LEU A 536 -26.37 -3.62 7.34
CA LEU A 536 -26.45 -4.20 6.01
C LEU A 536 -27.65 -3.59 5.27
N ASP A 537 -27.39 -2.78 4.26
CA ASP A 537 -28.45 -2.14 3.49
C ASP A 537 -28.73 -2.89 2.18
N GLU A 538 -30.00 -2.94 1.76
CA GLU A 538 -30.43 -3.66 0.54
C GLU A 538 -30.07 -5.15 0.57
N VAL A 539 -30.31 -5.83 1.72
CA VAL A 539 -29.95 -7.26 1.88
C VAL A 539 -30.71 -8.19 0.94
N ASP A 540 -31.79 -7.73 0.35
CA ASP A 540 -32.55 -8.43 -0.69
C ASP A 540 -31.74 -8.62 -1.99
N SER A 541 -30.66 -7.86 -2.21
CA SER A 541 -29.73 -8.08 -3.33
C SER A 541 -28.82 -9.30 -3.13
N LEU A 542 -28.56 -9.69 -1.90
CA LEU A 542 -27.63 -10.77 -1.54
C LEU A 542 -28.34 -12.02 -1.00
N LEU A 543 -29.32 -11.84 -0.13
CA LEU A 543 -29.97 -12.91 0.63
C LEU A 543 -31.28 -13.39 -0.02
N VAL A 544 -31.30 -13.50 -1.34
CA VAL A 544 -32.40 -14.03 -2.14
C VAL A 544 -32.60 -15.53 -1.86
N SER A 545 -33.80 -16.05 -2.14
CA SER A 545 -34.10 -17.49 -2.01
C SER A 545 -33.13 -18.32 -2.87
N ARG A 546 -32.59 -19.41 -2.33
CA ARG A 546 -31.63 -20.32 -2.98
C ARG A 546 -32.10 -20.85 -4.33
N GLU A 547 -33.39 -20.90 -4.56
CA GLU A 547 -33.99 -21.30 -5.83
C GLU A 547 -33.76 -20.30 -6.98
N ALA A 548 -33.41 -19.06 -6.66
CA ALA A 548 -33.16 -18.00 -7.63
C ALA A 548 -31.65 -17.82 -7.93
N LEU A 549 -30.77 -18.48 -7.18
CA LEU A 549 -29.31 -18.39 -7.36
C LEU A 549 -28.86 -19.43 -8.40
N THR A 550 -28.20 -19.01 -9.46
CA THR A 550 -27.77 -19.86 -10.57
C THR A 550 -26.28 -20.23 -10.50
N ALA A 551 -25.45 -19.49 -9.78
CA ALA A 551 -24.01 -19.69 -9.70
C ALA A 551 -23.55 -20.22 -8.34
N HIS A 552 -22.64 -21.19 -8.35
CA HIS A 552 -22.14 -21.85 -7.14
C HIS A 552 -21.43 -20.89 -6.17
N TYR A 553 -20.72 -19.87 -6.69
CA TYR A 553 -20.04 -18.86 -5.87
C TYR A 553 -21.00 -17.94 -5.11
N GLU A 554 -22.21 -17.67 -5.66
CA GLU A 554 -23.22 -16.89 -4.97
C GLU A 554 -23.75 -17.61 -3.73
N LEU A 555 -23.89 -18.94 -3.82
CA LEU A 555 -24.29 -19.79 -2.70
C LEU A 555 -23.23 -19.81 -1.58
N GLN A 556 -21.95 -19.84 -1.94
CA GLN A 556 -20.86 -19.79 -0.97
C GLN A 556 -20.82 -18.46 -0.24
N LEU A 557 -20.93 -17.35 -0.97
CA LEU A 557 -20.97 -16.01 -0.40
C LEU A 557 -22.14 -15.82 0.54
N VAL A 558 -23.36 -16.29 0.16
CA VAL A 558 -24.55 -16.24 1.04
C VAL A 558 -24.32 -17.05 2.31
N ASN A 559 -23.73 -18.25 2.20
CA ASN A 559 -23.45 -19.08 3.36
C ASN A 559 -22.41 -18.41 4.29
N GLU A 560 -21.36 -17.80 3.74
CA GLU A 560 -20.39 -17.06 4.54
C GLU A 560 -21.05 -15.88 5.27
N PHE A 561 -21.85 -15.08 4.58
CA PHE A 561 -22.61 -14.00 5.21
C PHE A 561 -23.50 -14.49 6.37
N LEU A 562 -24.20 -15.60 6.16
CA LEU A 562 -25.06 -16.17 7.19
C LEU A 562 -24.27 -16.66 8.39
N THR A 563 -23.10 -17.25 8.16
CA THR A 563 -22.18 -17.69 9.23
C THR A 563 -21.65 -16.49 10.02
N GLN A 564 -21.25 -15.44 9.34
CA GLN A 564 -20.76 -14.22 9.98
C GLN A 564 -21.85 -13.51 10.79
N ILE A 565 -23.09 -13.44 10.28
CA ILE A 565 -24.24 -12.89 11.02
C ILE A 565 -24.50 -13.69 12.31
N GLU A 566 -24.38 -15.02 12.28
CA GLU A 566 -24.57 -15.88 13.45
C GLU A 566 -23.48 -15.72 14.50
N CYS A 567 -22.24 -15.59 14.06
CA CYS A 567 -21.06 -15.49 14.93
C CYS A 567 -20.83 -14.07 15.46
N PHE A 568 -21.48 -13.05 14.88
CA PHE A 568 -21.23 -11.66 15.24
C PHE A 568 -21.75 -11.33 16.63
N THR A 569 -20.88 -10.78 17.47
CA THR A 569 -21.13 -10.54 18.89
C THR A 569 -21.60 -9.11 19.19
N GLN A 570 -21.59 -8.21 18.21
CA GLN A 570 -22.09 -6.85 18.32
C GLN A 570 -23.51 -6.77 17.73
N PRO A 571 -24.29 -5.70 18.03
CA PRO A 571 -25.58 -5.48 17.39
C PRO A 571 -25.44 -5.33 15.86
N LEU A 572 -26.43 -5.86 15.12
CA LEU A 572 -26.48 -5.83 13.67
C LEU A 572 -27.87 -5.44 13.18
N PHE A 573 -27.93 -4.51 12.24
CA PHE A 573 -29.14 -4.17 11.50
C PHE A 573 -29.05 -4.67 10.06
N ALA A 574 -30.14 -5.16 9.52
CA ALA A 574 -30.31 -5.48 8.11
C ALA A 574 -31.57 -4.77 7.59
N ALA A 575 -31.46 -4.07 6.47
CA ALA A 575 -32.60 -3.36 5.85
C ALA A 575 -32.95 -3.98 4.49
N THR A 576 -34.23 -4.25 4.30
CA THR A 576 -34.79 -4.78 3.03
C THR A 576 -36.08 -4.06 2.63
N ASN A 577 -36.30 -3.95 1.33
CA ASN A 577 -37.53 -3.46 0.76
C ASN A 577 -38.56 -4.60 0.52
N PHE A 578 -38.10 -5.85 0.48
CA PHE A 578 -38.89 -7.03 0.09
C PHE A 578 -38.56 -8.22 0.98
N ASP A 579 -39.23 -8.33 2.14
CA ASP A 579 -39.04 -9.46 3.05
C ASP A 579 -39.52 -10.80 2.44
N SER A 580 -40.52 -10.76 1.55
CA SER A 580 -41.04 -11.94 0.84
C SER A 580 -40.04 -12.61 -0.11
N ARG A 581 -38.95 -11.91 -0.47
CA ARG A 581 -37.88 -12.46 -1.32
C ARG A 581 -36.77 -13.12 -0.52
N LEU A 582 -36.70 -12.89 0.79
CA LEU A 582 -35.69 -13.48 1.64
C LEU A 582 -35.95 -14.95 1.91
N ASP A 583 -34.91 -15.76 1.94
CA ASP A 583 -35.01 -17.17 2.32
C ASP A 583 -35.52 -17.28 3.77
N LYS A 584 -36.41 -18.24 4.01
CA LYS A 584 -36.95 -18.56 5.35
C LYS A 584 -35.81 -18.90 6.36
N ALA A 585 -34.73 -19.50 5.90
CA ALA A 585 -33.57 -19.80 6.71
C ALA A 585 -32.86 -18.52 7.16
N VAL A 586 -32.80 -17.49 6.32
CA VAL A 586 -32.25 -16.17 6.63
C VAL A 586 -33.10 -15.48 7.70
N LEU A 587 -34.44 -15.49 7.54
CA LEU A 587 -35.38 -14.84 8.48
C LEU A 587 -35.27 -15.41 9.90
N ARG A 588 -34.90 -16.68 10.06
CA ARG A 588 -34.74 -17.32 11.38
C ARG A 588 -33.54 -16.84 12.16
N ARG A 589 -32.55 -16.21 11.50
CA ARG A 589 -31.32 -15.72 12.12
C ARG A 589 -31.46 -14.32 12.73
N PHE A 590 -32.59 -13.65 12.48
CA PHE A 590 -32.86 -12.35 13.07
C PHE A 590 -33.74 -12.48 14.33
N ASP A 591 -33.26 -11.90 15.43
CA ASP A 591 -33.92 -11.91 16.72
C ASP A 591 -35.16 -10.99 16.71
N PHE A 592 -35.02 -9.82 16.08
CA PHE A 592 -36.07 -8.81 15.96
C PHE A 592 -36.38 -8.57 14.48
N LYS A 593 -37.69 -8.60 14.15
CA LYS A 593 -38.20 -8.33 12.80
C LYS A 593 -39.17 -7.16 12.91
N LEU A 594 -38.70 -5.99 12.49
CA LEU A 594 -39.43 -4.73 12.58
C LEU A 594 -39.92 -4.34 11.19
N GLU A 595 -41.28 -4.34 11.03
CA GLU A 595 -41.91 -3.98 9.77
C GLU A 595 -42.36 -2.52 9.79
N CYS A 596 -41.69 -1.71 8.96
CA CYS A 596 -42.02 -0.31 8.74
C CYS A 596 -43.23 -0.20 7.80
N THR A 597 -44.17 0.67 8.16
CA THR A 597 -45.42 0.85 7.41
C THR A 597 -45.56 2.29 6.88
N TYR A 598 -46.60 2.49 6.08
CA TYR A 598 -46.94 3.80 5.54
C TYR A 598 -47.35 4.80 6.62
N LEU A 599 -47.30 6.10 6.26
CA LEU A 599 -47.70 7.20 7.13
C LEU A 599 -49.21 7.16 7.44
N LYS A 600 -49.57 7.50 8.68
CA LYS A 600 -50.94 7.72 9.08
C LYS A 600 -51.48 9.04 8.49
N PRO A 601 -52.80 9.19 8.23
CA PRO A 601 -53.36 10.42 7.65
C PRO A 601 -52.97 11.70 8.39
N GLU A 602 -52.85 11.65 9.72
CA GLU A 602 -52.43 12.78 10.55
C GLU A 602 -50.99 13.20 10.30
N GLN A 603 -50.09 12.20 10.14
CA GLN A 603 -48.67 12.40 9.82
C GLN A 603 -48.49 12.95 8.40
N VAL A 604 -49.28 12.46 7.44
CA VAL A 604 -49.31 12.99 6.07
C VAL A 604 -49.67 14.47 6.07
N CYS A 605 -50.71 14.89 6.81
CA CYS A 605 -51.09 16.28 6.93
C CYS A 605 -50.02 17.14 7.65
N ALA A 606 -49.34 16.59 8.65
CA ALA A 606 -48.31 17.26 9.37
C ALA A 606 -47.06 17.52 8.49
N LEU A 607 -46.57 16.47 7.79
CA LEU A 607 -45.44 16.59 6.86
C LEU A 607 -45.76 17.50 5.68
N TYR A 608 -46.94 17.45 5.14
CA TYR A 608 -47.35 18.33 4.05
C TYR A 608 -47.28 19.80 4.48
N ARG A 609 -47.76 20.13 5.70
CA ARG A 609 -47.65 21.48 6.27
C ARG A 609 -46.17 21.92 6.44
N GLN A 610 -45.38 21.04 6.98
CA GLN A 610 -43.95 21.29 7.22
C GLN A 610 -43.17 21.58 5.93
N VAL A 611 -43.30 20.70 4.93
CA VAL A 611 -42.60 20.82 3.64
C VAL A 611 -43.01 22.07 2.86
N LEU A 612 -44.30 22.42 2.92
CA LEU A 612 -44.77 23.60 2.20
C LEU A 612 -44.70 24.90 3.03
N GLY A 613 -44.42 24.82 4.33
CA GLY A 613 -44.37 25.98 5.21
C GLY A 613 -45.75 26.59 5.47
N ILE A 614 -46.82 25.74 5.52
CA ILE A 614 -48.20 26.18 5.62
C ILE A 614 -48.72 26.03 7.06
N LYS A 615 -49.39 27.07 7.60
CA LYS A 615 -49.93 26.98 8.97
C LYS A 615 -51.25 26.21 9.08
N ARG A 616 -52.12 26.27 8.07
CA ARG A 616 -53.44 25.64 8.07
C ARG A 616 -53.75 25.02 6.70
N LEU A 617 -54.42 23.84 6.73
CA LEU A 617 -54.93 23.15 5.55
C LEU A 617 -56.42 23.49 5.37
N ASN A 618 -56.85 23.56 4.13
CA ASN A 618 -58.27 23.65 3.80
C ASN A 618 -58.95 22.27 3.99
N LEU A 619 -60.23 22.26 4.18
CA LEU A 619 -61.02 21.02 4.42
C LEU A 619 -60.92 20.07 3.22
N GLU A 620 -60.90 20.60 2.01
CA GLU A 620 -60.74 19.83 0.78
C GLU A 620 -59.33 19.23 0.65
N GLU A 621 -58.28 19.99 0.98
CA GLU A 621 -56.89 19.50 1.01
C GLU A 621 -56.72 18.36 2.02
N GLN A 622 -57.31 18.51 3.22
CA GLN A 622 -57.27 17.51 4.26
C GLN A 622 -57.98 16.22 3.84
N GLN A 623 -59.17 16.33 3.20
CA GLN A 623 -59.89 15.20 2.67
C GLN A 623 -59.09 14.47 1.58
N ARG A 624 -58.51 15.19 0.61
CA ARG A 624 -57.70 14.60 -0.45
C ARG A 624 -56.44 13.92 0.10
N LEU A 625 -55.75 14.53 1.04
CA LEU A 625 -54.55 13.94 1.67
C LEU A 625 -54.91 12.67 2.47
N SER A 626 -56.06 12.63 3.15
CA SER A 626 -56.50 11.47 3.94
C SER A 626 -56.85 10.24 3.08
N THR A 627 -57.11 10.43 1.79
CA THR A 627 -57.33 9.30 0.85
C THR A 627 -56.04 8.61 0.40
N LEU A 628 -54.87 9.26 0.58
CA LEU A 628 -53.57 8.76 0.15
C LEU A 628 -52.96 7.85 1.24
N LYS A 629 -53.25 6.55 1.18
CA LYS A 629 -52.93 5.58 2.23
C LYS A 629 -51.51 4.96 2.13
N GLN A 630 -50.78 5.16 1.00
CA GLN A 630 -49.50 4.51 0.73
C GLN A 630 -48.34 5.52 0.62
N LEU A 631 -48.42 6.61 1.36
CA LEU A 631 -47.35 7.60 1.40
C LEU A 631 -46.31 7.25 2.45
N THR A 632 -45.07 7.61 2.12
CA THR A 632 -43.87 7.44 2.96
C THR A 632 -43.17 8.79 3.15
N PRO A 633 -42.30 8.96 4.17
CA PRO A 633 -41.47 10.17 4.33
C PRO A 633 -40.63 10.50 3.08
N GLY A 634 -40.18 9.46 2.35
CA GLY A 634 -39.43 9.61 1.10
C GLY A 634 -40.19 10.34 0.00
N ASP A 635 -41.53 10.21 -0.07
CA ASP A 635 -42.35 10.94 -1.05
C ASP A 635 -42.34 12.44 -0.77
N PHE A 636 -42.31 12.81 0.50
CA PHE A 636 -42.19 14.21 0.93
C PHE A 636 -40.80 14.77 0.70
N ALA A 637 -39.76 13.98 0.77
CA ALA A 637 -38.42 14.39 0.35
C ALA A 637 -38.36 14.68 -1.17
N ILE A 638 -39.04 13.87 -1.99
CA ILE A 638 -39.22 14.16 -3.42
C ILE A 638 -39.98 15.47 -3.64
N LEU A 639 -41.04 15.68 -2.87
CA LEU A 639 -41.83 16.91 -2.93
C LEU A 639 -40.96 18.13 -2.54
N ALA A 640 -40.14 18.03 -1.50
CA ALA A 640 -39.24 19.11 -1.05
C ALA A 640 -38.24 19.47 -2.14
N ARG A 641 -37.63 18.48 -2.80
CA ARG A 641 -36.69 18.68 -3.94
C ARG A 641 -37.39 19.34 -5.11
N ARG A 642 -38.53 18.85 -5.53
CA ARG A 642 -39.27 19.41 -6.67
C ARG A 642 -39.77 20.83 -6.43
N LYS A 643 -39.98 21.24 -5.18
CA LYS A 643 -40.31 22.61 -4.81
C LYS A 643 -39.24 23.62 -5.25
N GLN A 644 -37.98 23.23 -5.24
CA GLN A 644 -36.86 24.10 -5.65
C GLN A 644 -36.88 24.42 -7.14
N PHE A 645 -37.47 23.60 -7.98
CA PHE A 645 -37.49 23.73 -9.44
C PHE A 645 -38.76 24.42 -10.00
N ARG A 646 -39.74 24.79 -9.14
CA ARG A 646 -41.01 25.33 -9.58
C ARG A 646 -41.20 26.82 -9.20
N PRO A 647 -41.71 27.68 -10.10
CA PRO A 647 -42.05 29.05 -9.75
C PRO A 647 -43.18 29.11 -8.71
N LYS A 648 -43.22 30.19 -7.92
CA LYS A 648 -44.07 30.34 -6.70
C LYS A 648 -45.60 30.27 -6.87
N GLN A 649 -46.10 30.20 -8.10
CA GLN A 649 -47.55 30.17 -8.36
C GLN A 649 -48.11 28.72 -8.39
N ASN A 650 -49.15 28.43 -7.62
CA ASN A 650 -49.88 27.16 -7.51
C ASN A 650 -49.19 25.95 -6.87
N HIS A 651 -48.37 26.15 -5.83
CA HIS A 651 -47.66 25.05 -5.15
C HIS A 651 -48.57 24.00 -4.46
N ARG A 652 -49.75 24.38 -3.95
CA ARG A 652 -50.60 23.52 -3.14
C ARG A 652 -51.28 22.40 -3.95
N LEU A 653 -52.01 22.76 -5.00
CA LEU A 653 -52.70 21.76 -5.84
C LEU A 653 -51.72 20.85 -6.58
N SER A 654 -50.65 21.40 -7.11
CA SER A 654 -49.61 20.61 -7.79
C SER A 654 -48.86 19.66 -6.85
N ALA A 655 -48.69 19.99 -5.56
CA ALA A 655 -48.11 19.16 -4.55
C ALA A 655 -48.97 17.94 -4.19
N ILE A 656 -50.28 18.14 -4.05
CA ILE A 656 -51.25 17.05 -3.81
C ILE A 656 -51.31 16.11 -5.01
N THR A 657 -51.29 16.65 -6.24
CA THR A 657 -51.25 15.83 -7.46
C THR A 657 -50.02 14.95 -7.51
N LEU A 658 -48.85 15.51 -7.19
CA LEU A 658 -47.59 14.76 -7.14
C LEU A 658 -47.63 13.63 -6.11
N LEU A 659 -48.11 13.91 -4.88
CA LEU A 659 -48.26 12.87 -3.85
C LEU A 659 -49.28 11.81 -4.26
N ALA A 660 -50.34 12.19 -4.99
CA ALA A 660 -51.31 11.24 -5.53
C ALA A 660 -50.71 10.34 -6.60
N GLU A 661 -49.87 10.89 -7.50
CA GLU A 661 -49.10 10.10 -8.47
C GLU A 661 -48.17 9.08 -7.78
N GLU A 662 -47.43 9.49 -6.76
CA GLU A 662 -46.52 8.58 -6.02
C GLU A 662 -47.33 7.51 -5.25
N ASN A 663 -48.49 7.87 -4.68
CA ASN A 663 -49.39 6.92 -4.04
C ASN A 663 -49.95 5.89 -5.04
N GLN A 664 -50.31 6.34 -6.27
CA GLN A 664 -50.83 5.46 -7.32
C GLN A 664 -49.78 4.48 -7.85
N ARG A 665 -48.51 4.90 -7.97
CA ARG A 665 -47.42 4.02 -8.39
C ARG A 665 -47.15 2.86 -7.45
N LYS A 666 -47.54 2.98 -6.19
CA LYS A 666 -47.37 1.95 -5.15
C LYS A 666 -48.55 0.98 -5.07
N GLN A 667 -49.66 1.28 -5.73
CA GLN A 667 -50.80 0.36 -5.77
C GLN A 667 -50.47 -0.81 -6.72
N PRO A 668 -50.81 -2.05 -6.35
CA PRO A 668 -50.64 -3.19 -7.26
C PRO A 668 -51.48 -2.90 -8.51
N GLN A 669 -50.84 -2.89 -9.67
CA GLN A 669 -51.51 -2.79 -10.94
C GLN A 669 -52.39 -4.04 -11.08
N THR A 670 -53.72 -3.90 -11.05
CA THR A 670 -54.62 -4.95 -11.46
C THR A 670 -54.31 -5.25 -12.92
N PRO A 671 -53.98 -6.52 -13.29
CA PRO A 671 -53.75 -6.83 -14.69
C PRO A 671 -55.05 -6.53 -15.44
N MET A 672 -55.00 -5.63 -16.42
CA MET A 672 -56.10 -5.45 -17.38
C MET A 672 -56.19 -6.72 -18.22
N GLY A 673 -56.97 -7.69 -17.74
CA GLY A 673 -57.30 -8.88 -18.53
C GLY A 673 -58.18 -8.45 -19.68
N PHE A 674 -57.75 -8.68 -20.93
CA PHE A 674 -58.64 -8.67 -22.06
C PHE A 674 -59.67 -9.79 -21.88
N ILE A 675 -60.91 -9.41 -21.56
CA ILE A 675 -62.05 -10.32 -21.61
C ILE A 675 -62.29 -10.60 -23.09
N ARG A 676 -61.96 -11.79 -23.57
CA ARG A 676 -62.43 -12.26 -24.89
C ARG A 676 -63.96 -12.42 -24.77
N PRO A 677 -64.78 -11.75 -25.62
CA PRO A 677 -66.20 -12.08 -25.70
C PRO A 677 -66.32 -13.47 -26.28
N HIS A 678 -67.19 -14.29 -25.72
CA HIS A 678 -67.63 -15.58 -26.24
C HIS A 678 -68.35 -15.43 -27.58
#